data_89ad5fcc442289e5f44e1c78fbb33843
#
_entry.id   89ad5fcc442289e5f44e1c78fbb33843
#
_cell.length_a   1.000
_cell.length_b   1.000
_cell.length_c   1.000
_cell.angle_alpha   90.00
_cell.angle_beta   90.00
_cell.angle_gamma   90.00
#
_symmetry.space_group_name_H-M   'P 1'
#
loop_
_entity.id
_entity.type
_entity.pdbx_description
1 polymer ?
#
loop_
_entity_poly.entity_id
_entity_poly.type
_entity_poly.pdbx_seq_one_letter_code
_entity_poly.pdbx_strand_id
1 'polypeptide(L)'
;MHNRLIYILFFGFLYSQSFLDLTPRPSYNINKINTPITLDGQLNESVWQSAQIATGFTGTNAFQGEPAALKTEAKLLYDDSNLYVAFIAYTPPEKIRTSLSKRDNLNDDDNWVAIDLDLFGDESLVYGIGANPSGVQIDGRSGYRFDPSLDLIFDVKTSITDYGYIVEFAIPFSSLRYSVGKNQDWRVNFRREYTTDDELVHHVVWASQIQGIECQTCQMAFLNGLEPPEQEAGNIEYIPSLVAGYSEDFNNDSTSDNVEPSLFVKYPVSSVDLLEIAINPDFSQIESDDIKNDINTVNALYFRERRPFFSEGAELFKFQSERGYINLFYSRTINDPSVAVKYTGKVGKTSYGVISAIDESSPLLLPFEESSTIVQMGESMSNIVRVKRMLKNASSIGAIITNRTFDEGGDMTTGGIDFHYHPGKNLHLTLHATASIHNEPDSLSTIFDDNPYTFDNHTAKFDGEEITGNALGFSLSKMDRTDTTGLTIRLRSPGFRTSNGFEKNNSTKWIKLSKGKGIFYDNHPRLLASGHRVSMVYKTNYDGDIKKQEFEFNNEFNFLNGYVLQIGTEIENELFREVQFDNMFDMNISVTGKLNAKTKIHGGIAGGDTIIRYLDTPEQTDAYGIWSYVEYKISDQASTGIGIQYEDAKNYYDGFLLNSWYTHSFTSKLSLRTKIQYSDFSNNWFIEPMLTYQPNAFSALYFGINEFLSTEDNMFSNLTESERQLFVKFQYLF
;
A
#
# COMPACT_ATOMS: atom_id res chain seq x y z
N MET A 1 -41.09 -19.46 -8.08
CA MET A 1 -39.73 -19.93 -8.42
C MET A 1 -38.60 -19.20 -7.67
N HIS A 2 -38.80 -17.99 -7.16
CA HIS A 2 -37.77 -17.17 -6.48
C HIS A 2 -37.29 -17.69 -5.11
N ASN A 3 -38.16 -18.34 -4.33
CA ASN A 3 -37.78 -18.79 -2.98
C ASN A 3 -36.94 -20.08 -2.91
N ARG A 4 -36.84 -20.86 -3.99
CA ARG A 4 -36.02 -22.08 -4.00
C ARG A 4 -34.55 -21.83 -4.34
N LEU A 5 -34.22 -20.76 -5.04
CA LEU A 5 -32.81 -20.40 -5.35
C LEU A 5 -32.07 -19.90 -4.10
N ILE A 6 -32.72 -19.19 -3.20
CA ILE A 6 -32.15 -18.68 -1.95
C ILE A 6 -31.78 -19.83 -1.01
N TYR A 7 -32.59 -20.88 -0.93
CA TYR A 7 -32.32 -22.05 -0.09
C TYR A 7 -31.16 -22.90 -0.59
N ILE A 8 -30.92 -22.99 -1.90
CA ILE A 8 -29.81 -23.76 -2.46
C ILE A 8 -28.46 -23.02 -2.24
N LEU A 9 -28.48 -21.69 -2.22
CA LEU A 9 -27.30 -20.89 -1.86
C LEU A 9 -26.96 -21.00 -0.37
N PHE A 10 -27.93 -21.15 0.52
CA PHE A 10 -27.71 -21.23 1.98
C PHE A 10 -27.28 -22.62 2.47
N PHE A 11 -27.72 -23.72 1.84
CA PHE A 11 -27.39 -25.07 2.29
C PHE A 11 -26.00 -25.57 1.80
N GLY A 12 -25.39 -24.95 0.79
CA GLY A 12 -24.01 -25.22 0.37
C GLY A 12 -22.93 -24.72 1.35
N PHE A 13 -23.32 -23.91 2.33
CA PHE A 13 -22.41 -23.26 3.28
C PHE A 13 -22.05 -24.08 4.53
N LEU A 14 -22.68 -25.22 4.77
CA LEU A 14 -22.58 -25.94 6.06
C LEU A 14 -21.53 -27.07 6.13
N TYR A 15 -20.79 -27.34 5.05
CA TYR A 15 -19.68 -28.31 5.06
C TYR A 15 -18.35 -27.62 4.70
N SER A 16 -17.84 -26.82 5.61
CA SER A 16 -16.46 -26.33 5.55
C SER A 16 -15.58 -27.23 6.42
N GLN A 17 -14.79 -28.11 5.79
CA GLN A 17 -13.67 -28.75 6.45
C GLN A 17 -12.70 -27.66 6.91
N SER A 18 -12.18 -27.79 8.14
CA SER A 18 -11.15 -26.88 8.65
C SER A 18 -9.97 -26.84 7.68
N PHE A 19 -9.48 -25.65 7.39
CA PHE A 19 -8.33 -25.44 6.54
C PHE A 19 -7.08 -26.23 6.97
N LEU A 20 -6.97 -26.48 8.28
CA LEU A 20 -5.90 -27.23 8.92
C LEU A 20 -5.81 -28.71 8.50
N ASP A 21 -6.91 -29.28 7.98
CA ASP A 21 -6.99 -30.71 7.65
C ASP A 21 -6.36 -31.07 6.28
N LEU A 22 -5.82 -30.13 5.54
CA LEU A 22 -5.48 -30.31 4.12
C LEU A 22 -3.99 -30.26 3.77
N THR A 23 -3.16 -29.70 4.63
CA THR A 23 -1.70 -29.74 4.53
C THR A 23 -1.13 -29.85 5.94
N PRO A 24 -0.37 -30.90 6.26
CA PRO A 24 0.35 -30.94 7.53
C PRO A 24 1.34 -29.77 7.55
N ARG A 25 1.12 -28.82 8.47
CA ARG A 25 2.01 -27.68 8.66
C ARG A 25 3.27 -28.16 9.38
N PRO A 26 4.45 -27.71 8.95
CA PRO A 26 5.64 -27.94 9.73
C PRO A 26 5.54 -27.21 11.08
N SER A 27 6.37 -27.62 12.02
CA SER A 27 6.59 -26.90 13.28
C SER A 27 8.07 -26.64 13.45
N TYR A 28 8.39 -25.49 14.01
CA TYR A 28 9.74 -25.13 14.41
C TYR A 28 9.82 -25.08 15.93
N ASN A 29 10.76 -25.84 16.52
CA ASN A 29 11.01 -25.81 17.95
C ASN A 29 12.20 -24.89 18.23
N ILE A 30 11.91 -23.77 18.89
CA ILE A 30 12.93 -22.78 19.23
C ILE A 30 13.55 -23.07 20.61
N ASN A 31 14.85 -22.86 20.74
CA ASN A 31 15.55 -23.01 22.00
C ASN A 31 15.92 -21.65 22.59
N LYS A 32 15.75 -21.52 23.91
CA LYS A 32 16.27 -20.40 24.69
C LYS A 32 17.76 -20.58 24.91
N ILE A 33 18.53 -19.50 24.77
CA ILE A 33 19.97 -19.47 25.06
C ILE A 33 20.27 -18.51 26.22
N ASN A 34 21.36 -18.79 26.93
CA ASN A 34 21.84 -17.96 28.04
C ASN A 34 23.13 -17.21 27.69
N THR A 35 23.71 -17.47 26.53
CA THR A 35 24.92 -16.81 26.05
C THR A 35 24.52 -15.94 24.86
N PRO A 36 24.73 -14.62 24.91
CA PRO A 36 24.40 -13.74 23.82
C PRO A 36 25.20 -14.09 22.55
N ILE A 37 24.58 -13.91 21.39
CA ILE A 37 25.20 -14.06 20.08
C ILE A 37 25.85 -12.73 19.71
N THR A 38 27.08 -12.81 19.19
CA THR A 38 27.76 -11.65 18.61
C THR A 38 27.40 -11.54 17.14
N LEU A 39 26.66 -10.52 16.76
CA LEU A 39 26.29 -10.31 15.37
C LEU A 39 27.53 -9.89 14.54
N ASP A 40 28.09 -10.81 13.79
CA ASP A 40 29.25 -10.54 12.92
C ASP A 40 29.08 -11.08 11.48
N GLY A 41 27.98 -11.76 11.20
CA GLY A 41 27.67 -12.41 9.93
C GLY A 41 28.35 -13.78 9.79
N GLN A 42 28.80 -14.38 10.90
CA GLN A 42 29.40 -15.71 10.94
C GLN A 42 28.69 -16.54 12.00
N LEU A 43 28.33 -17.79 11.68
CA LEU A 43 27.66 -18.69 12.63
C LEU A 43 28.68 -19.53 13.41
N ASN A 44 29.64 -18.87 14.07
CA ASN A 44 30.76 -19.48 14.75
C ASN A 44 30.46 -19.78 16.24
N GLU A 45 29.42 -19.19 16.83
CA GLU A 45 29.02 -19.49 18.19
C GLU A 45 28.44 -20.91 18.30
N SER A 46 28.90 -21.64 19.30
CA SER A 46 28.44 -23.02 19.54
C SER A 46 26.93 -23.15 19.80
N VAL A 47 26.27 -22.07 20.24
CA VAL A 47 24.83 -22.04 20.49
C VAL A 47 24.01 -22.31 19.22
N TRP A 48 24.50 -21.90 18.03
CA TRP A 48 23.85 -22.19 16.77
C TRP A 48 23.72 -23.68 16.42
N GLN A 49 24.54 -24.54 17.07
CA GLN A 49 24.44 -25.98 16.90
C GLN A 49 23.20 -26.56 17.60
N SER A 50 22.64 -25.86 18.57
CA SER A 50 21.41 -26.26 19.28
C SER A 50 20.14 -25.90 18.52
N ALA A 51 20.23 -25.04 17.51
CA ALA A 51 19.06 -24.57 16.74
C ALA A 51 18.56 -25.66 15.79
N GLN A 52 17.25 -25.84 15.73
CA GLN A 52 16.64 -26.60 14.64
C GLN A 52 16.96 -25.94 13.29
N ILE A 53 17.21 -26.77 12.28
CA ILE A 53 17.48 -26.29 10.92
C ILE A 53 16.19 -26.38 10.09
N ALA A 54 15.70 -25.27 9.61
CA ALA A 54 14.65 -25.22 8.60
C ALA A 54 15.31 -25.34 7.22
N THR A 55 14.98 -26.40 6.49
CA THR A 55 15.49 -26.69 5.14
C THR A 55 14.39 -27.32 4.29
N GLY A 56 14.63 -27.54 3.00
CA GLY A 56 13.62 -28.10 2.10
C GLY A 56 12.61 -27.05 1.64
N PHE A 57 13.07 -25.83 1.34
CA PHE A 57 12.23 -24.76 0.81
C PHE A 57 11.60 -25.15 -0.52
N THR A 58 10.40 -24.66 -0.75
CA THR A 58 9.62 -24.90 -1.98
C THR A 58 9.21 -23.59 -2.62
N GLY A 59 9.09 -23.60 -3.95
CA GLY A 59 8.64 -22.46 -4.75
C GLY A 59 7.21 -22.05 -4.47
N THR A 60 6.91 -20.80 -4.79
CA THR A 60 5.57 -20.21 -4.78
C THR A 60 5.14 -19.83 -6.22
N ASN A 61 3.94 -19.30 -6.40
CA ASN A 61 3.41 -18.82 -7.68
C ASN A 61 3.50 -19.90 -8.79
N ALA A 62 4.18 -19.61 -9.88
CA ALA A 62 4.34 -20.53 -11.01
C ALA A 62 5.06 -21.83 -10.62
N PHE A 63 6.00 -21.75 -9.66
CA PHE A 63 6.79 -22.87 -9.15
C PHE A 63 6.23 -23.49 -7.86
N GLN A 64 4.94 -23.30 -7.59
CA GLN A 64 4.32 -23.73 -6.34
C GLN A 64 4.56 -25.21 -6.06
N GLY A 65 5.18 -25.48 -4.90
CA GLY A 65 5.43 -26.82 -4.39
C GLY A 65 6.66 -27.51 -5.00
N GLU A 66 7.31 -26.91 -5.98
CA GLU A 66 8.56 -27.43 -6.53
C GLU A 66 9.70 -27.22 -5.53
N PRO A 67 10.63 -28.17 -5.37
CA PRO A 67 11.82 -27.97 -4.55
C PRO A 67 12.62 -26.75 -5.04
N ALA A 68 13.11 -25.92 -4.12
CA ALA A 68 13.97 -24.80 -4.46
C ALA A 68 15.25 -25.27 -5.15
N ALA A 69 15.61 -24.62 -6.26
CA ALA A 69 16.82 -24.94 -7.02
C ALA A 69 18.11 -24.67 -6.22
N LEU A 70 18.08 -23.63 -5.35
CA LEU A 70 19.19 -23.28 -4.48
C LEU A 70 18.85 -23.60 -3.03
N LYS A 71 19.73 -24.35 -2.36
CA LYS A 71 19.57 -24.74 -0.96
C LYS A 71 19.53 -23.50 -0.05
N THR A 72 18.66 -23.55 0.95
CA THR A 72 18.57 -22.57 2.02
C THR A 72 18.44 -23.28 3.36
N GLU A 73 19.16 -22.79 4.36
CA GLU A 73 19.00 -23.18 5.75
C GLU A 73 18.66 -21.95 6.58
N ALA A 74 17.67 -22.09 7.46
CA ALA A 74 17.33 -21.04 8.43
C ALA A 74 17.35 -21.61 9.85
N LYS A 75 17.78 -20.81 10.81
CA LYS A 75 17.89 -21.14 12.22
C LYS A 75 17.29 -20.03 13.06
N LEU A 76 16.72 -20.38 14.22
CA LEU A 76 16.07 -19.45 15.14
C LEU A 76 16.41 -19.83 16.58
N LEU A 77 16.84 -18.85 17.37
CA LEU A 77 17.13 -18.93 18.79
C LEU A 77 16.60 -17.67 19.49
N TYR A 78 16.48 -17.68 20.80
CA TYR A 78 16.13 -16.48 21.56
C TYR A 78 16.78 -16.44 22.94
N ASP A 79 16.94 -15.24 23.47
CA ASP A 79 17.27 -14.99 24.89
C ASP A 79 16.19 -14.12 25.56
N ASP A 80 16.49 -13.47 26.67
CA ASP A 80 15.53 -12.59 27.35
C ASP A 80 15.34 -11.23 26.68
N SER A 81 16.13 -10.90 25.66
CA SER A 81 16.14 -9.59 25.01
C SER A 81 15.80 -9.66 23.54
N ASN A 82 16.29 -10.69 22.85
CA ASN A 82 16.27 -10.75 21.39
C ASN A 82 15.77 -12.10 20.86
N LEU A 83 15.16 -12.04 19.71
CA LEU A 83 14.97 -13.15 18.79
C LEU A 83 16.13 -13.11 17.78
N TYR A 84 16.92 -14.19 17.70
CA TYR A 84 18.03 -14.32 16.76
C TYR A 84 17.65 -15.20 15.59
N VAL A 85 17.88 -14.72 14.38
CA VAL A 85 17.60 -15.44 13.14
C VAL A 85 18.86 -15.53 12.31
N ALA A 86 19.17 -16.71 11.78
CA ALA A 86 20.28 -16.89 10.87
C ALA A 86 19.85 -17.61 9.61
N PHE A 87 20.34 -17.13 8.46
CA PHE A 87 20.18 -17.79 7.16
C PHE A 87 21.55 -18.15 6.59
N ILE A 88 21.62 -19.34 5.99
CA ILE A 88 22.68 -19.75 5.07
C ILE A 88 22.02 -19.94 3.71
N ALA A 89 22.30 -19.03 2.81
CA ALA A 89 21.73 -18.99 1.47
C ALA A 89 22.77 -19.45 0.45
N TYR A 90 22.75 -20.73 0.10
CA TYR A 90 23.72 -21.31 -0.83
C TYR A 90 23.49 -20.73 -2.23
N THR A 91 24.49 -20.05 -2.76
CA THR A 91 24.52 -19.40 -4.08
C THR A 91 25.95 -19.28 -4.54
N PRO A 92 26.32 -19.68 -5.75
CA PRO A 92 27.65 -19.38 -6.28
C PRO A 92 27.94 -17.88 -6.14
N PRO A 93 29.12 -17.47 -5.60
CA PRO A 93 29.39 -16.07 -5.29
C PRO A 93 29.21 -15.11 -6.47
N GLU A 94 29.54 -15.56 -7.67
CA GLU A 94 29.39 -14.81 -8.93
C GLU A 94 27.93 -14.61 -9.37
N LYS A 95 26.98 -15.34 -8.75
CA LYS A 95 25.54 -15.23 -9.00
C LYS A 95 24.78 -14.50 -7.91
N ILE A 96 25.48 -14.03 -6.88
CA ILE A 96 24.86 -13.23 -5.82
C ILE A 96 24.54 -11.85 -6.40
N ARG A 97 23.25 -11.51 -6.44
CA ARG A 97 22.77 -10.20 -6.85
C ARG A 97 22.44 -9.39 -5.60
N THR A 98 23.04 -8.24 -5.46
CA THR A 98 22.83 -7.38 -4.31
C THR A 98 23.09 -5.92 -4.69
N SER A 99 22.43 -5.01 -4.01
CA SER A 99 22.66 -3.56 -4.12
C SER A 99 22.76 -2.95 -2.73
N LEU A 100 23.46 -1.85 -2.64
CA LEU A 100 23.50 -0.99 -1.48
C LEU A 100 22.47 0.11 -1.68
N SER A 101 21.44 0.14 -0.87
CA SER A 101 20.36 1.13 -0.92
C SER A 101 19.98 1.60 0.48
N LYS A 102 19.10 2.57 0.58
CA LYS A 102 18.47 2.88 1.85
C LYS A 102 17.55 1.72 2.27
N ARG A 103 17.20 1.66 3.57
CA ARG A 103 16.21 0.74 4.12
C ARG A 103 14.93 0.72 3.26
N ASP A 104 14.32 -0.45 3.12
CA ASP A 104 13.06 -0.74 2.41
C ASP A 104 13.07 -0.41 0.90
N ASN A 105 14.25 -0.16 0.33
CA ASN A 105 14.42 0.15 -1.08
C ASN A 105 15.33 -0.85 -1.78
N LEU A 106 14.98 -2.15 -1.75
CA LEU A 106 15.68 -3.17 -2.52
C LEU A 106 15.40 -3.01 -4.01
N ASN A 107 16.39 -3.33 -4.84
CA ASN A 107 16.14 -3.55 -6.25
C ASN A 107 15.39 -4.89 -6.44
N ASP A 108 14.51 -4.95 -7.43
CA ASP A 108 13.72 -6.16 -7.76
C ASP A 108 14.57 -7.39 -8.09
N ASP A 109 15.89 -7.22 -8.28
CA ASP A 109 16.84 -8.28 -8.61
C ASP A 109 17.69 -8.74 -7.45
N ASP A 110 17.63 -8.03 -6.34
CA ASP A 110 18.43 -8.37 -5.19
C ASP A 110 18.02 -9.73 -4.63
N ASN A 111 19.02 -10.55 -4.34
CA ASN A 111 18.78 -11.70 -3.50
C ASN A 111 18.45 -11.17 -2.10
N TRP A 112 17.50 -11.77 -1.43
CA TRP A 112 17.20 -11.44 -0.04
C TRP A 112 16.65 -12.65 0.72
N VAL A 113 16.71 -12.59 2.04
CA VAL A 113 16.09 -13.53 2.95
C VAL A 113 15.23 -12.79 3.96
N ALA A 114 14.17 -13.42 4.43
CA ALA A 114 13.29 -12.85 5.44
C ALA A 114 12.65 -13.91 6.32
N ILE A 115 12.31 -13.51 7.54
CA ILE A 115 11.44 -14.23 8.45
C ILE A 115 10.07 -13.53 8.48
N ASP A 116 9.01 -14.32 8.41
CA ASP A 116 7.64 -13.91 8.65
C ASP A 116 7.17 -14.41 10.01
N LEU A 117 6.58 -13.52 10.81
CA LEU A 117 6.13 -13.81 12.17
C LEU A 117 4.66 -13.37 12.35
N ASP A 118 3.77 -14.29 12.74
CA ASP A 118 2.48 -13.97 13.34
C ASP A 118 2.63 -14.07 14.87
N LEU A 119 2.71 -12.91 15.52
CA LEU A 119 3.06 -12.75 16.94
C LEU A 119 1.85 -12.91 17.86
N PHE A 120 0.66 -13.05 17.31
CA PHE A 120 -0.60 -13.23 18.05
C PHE A 120 -1.25 -14.59 17.81
N GLY A 121 -0.83 -15.31 16.77
CA GLY A 121 -1.41 -16.59 16.38
C GLY A 121 -2.88 -16.51 15.99
N ASP A 122 -3.37 -15.33 15.65
CA ASP A 122 -4.77 -15.08 15.33
C ASP A 122 -5.05 -14.80 13.84
N GLU A 123 -4.03 -14.97 13.03
CA GLU A 123 -4.11 -14.85 11.57
C GLU A 123 -4.43 -13.42 11.07
N SER A 124 -4.19 -12.40 11.91
CA SER A 124 -4.53 -11.02 11.60
C SER A 124 -3.44 -10.26 10.86
N LEU A 125 -2.19 -10.50 11.25
CA LEU A 125 -1.04 -9.70 10.82
C LEU A 125 0.24 -10.54 10.83
N VAL A 126 1.06 -10.35 9.80
CA VAL A 126 2.42 -10.91 9.72
C VAL A 126 3.42 -9.77 9.70
N TYR A 127 4.42 -9.85 10.56
CA TYR A 127 5.63 -9.04 10.47
C TYR A 127 6.63 -9.75 9.55
N GLY A 128 7.06 -9.07 8.49
CA GLY A 128 8.14 -9.52 7.62
C GLY A 128 9.41 -8.75 7.97
N ILE A 129 10.50 -9.44 8.24
CA ILE A 129 11.79 -8.86 8.60
C ILE A 129 12.86 -9.55 7.77
N GLY A 130 13.64 -8.78 7.00
CA GLY A 130 14.59 -9.35 6.07
C GLY A 130 15.78 -8.46 5.76
N ALA A 131 16.69 -8.99 4.95
CA ALA A 131 17.81 -8.25 4.43
C ALA A 131 18.37 -8.88 3.15
N ASN A 132 19.05 -8.05 2.33
CA ASN A 132 19.86 -8.52 1.22
C ASN A 132 21.31 -8.83 1.64
N PRO A 133 22.15 -9.44 0.78
CA PRO A 133 23.55 -9.74 1.09
C PRO A 133 24.43 -8.53 1.42
N SER A 134 24.04 -7.31 1.01
CA SER A 134 24.71 -6.06 1.39
C SER A 134 24.30 -5.51 2.75
N GLY A 135 23.39 -6.20 3.47
CA GLY A 135 22.89 -5.79 4.79
C GLY A 135 21.86 -4.66 4.73
N VAL A 136 21.25 -4.42 3.58
CA VAL A 136 20.11 -3.52 3.46
C VAL A 136 18.90 -4.17 4.12
N GLN A 137 18.38 -3.52 5.15
CA GLN A 137 17.23 -3.97 5.91
C GLN A 137 15.94 -3.74 5.13
N ILE A 138 15.03 -4.72 5.24
CA ILE A 138 13.65 -4.61 4.81
C ILE A 138 12.75 -5.07 5.94
N ASP A 139 11.71 -4.33 6.21
CA ASP A 139 10.66 -4.75 7.11
C ASP A 139 9.31 -4.21 6.67
N GLY A 140 8.29 -4.75 7.28
CA GLY A 140 6.94 -4.38 6.97
C GLY A 140 5.96 -5.37 7.57
N ARG A 141 4.71 -5.15 7.25
CA ARG A 141 3.62 -6.01 7.69
C ARG A 141 2.77 -6.46 6.52
N SER A 142 2.21 -7.64 6.65
CA SER A 142 1.31 -8.20 5.66
C SER A 142 0.03 -8.64 6.36
N GLY A 143 -1.10 -8.07 5.94
CA GLY A 143 -2.41 -8.69 6.14
C GLY A 143 -2.79 -9.35 4.83
N TYR A 144 -3.18 -8.55 3.85
CA TYR A 144 -3.48 -8.96 2.50
C TYR A 144 -2.38 -8.57 1.48
N ARG A 145 -1.74 -7.44 1.66
CA ARG A 145 -0.58 -6.99 0.89
C ARG A 145 0.53 -6.60 1.84
N PHE A 146 1.76 -6.76 1.39
CA PHE A 146 2.92 -6.25 2.10
C PHE A 146 2.86 -4.71 2.14
N ASP A 147 3.03 -4.16 3.34
CA ASP A 147 3.05 -2.73 3.63
C ASP A 147 4.41 -2.39 4.26
N PRO A 148 5.34 -1.80 3.52
CA PRO A 148 6.69 -1.47 4.01
C PRO A 148 6.72 -0.20 4.87
N SER A 149 5.58 0.40 5.20
CA SER A 149 5.52 1.62 6.00
C SER A 149 5.75 1.41 7.50
N LEU A 150 5.87 0.15 7.94
CA LEU A 150 6.26 -0.19 9.30
C LEU A 150 7.78 -0.20 9.41
N ASP A 151 8.30 0.59 10.32
CA ASP A 151 9.71 0.62 10.68
C ASP A 151 9.96 -0.05 12.04
N LEU A 152 10.74 -1.14 12.05
CA LEU A 152 11.17 -1.84 13.26
C LEU A 152 12.64 -1.56 13.56
N ILE A 153 13.00 -1.50 14.81
CA ILE A 153 14.41 -1.42 15.22
C ILE A 153 14.94 -2.85 15.35
N PHE A 154 15.88 -3.25 14.51
CA PHE A 154 16.60 -4.52 14.59
C PHE A 154 18.00 -4.39 14.00
N ASP A 155 18.89 -5.27 14.39
CA ASP A 155 20.24 -5.32 13.85
C ASP A 155 20.40 -6.47 12.86
N VAL A 156 21.23 -6.25 11.83
CA VAL A 156 21.59 -7.27 10.83
C VAL A 156 23.06 -7.20 10.49
N LYS A 157 23.67 -8.37 10.32
CA LYS A 157 25.02 -8.54 9.78
C LYS A 157 25.02 -9.61 8.70
N THR A 158 25.83 -9.39 7.69
CA THR A 158 25.92 -10.27 6.53
C THR A 158 27.38 -10.56 6.19
N SER A 159 27.61 -11.73 5.61
CA SER A 159 28.88 -12.08 5.01
C SER A 159 28.69 -12.86 3.72
N ILE A 160 29.53 -12.59 2.72
CA ILE A 160 29.62 -13.40 1.50
C ILE A 160 30.72 -14.42 1.70
N THR A 161 30.43 -15.68 1.41
CA THR A 161 31.31 -16.83 1.57
C THR A 161 31.61 -17.46 0.21
N ASP A 162 32.46 -18.47 0.16
CA ASP A 162 32.77 -19.25 -1.06
C ASP A 162 31.62 -20.16 -1.53
N TYR A 163 30.59 -20.36 -0.68
CA TYR A 163 29.41 -21.18 -0.98
C TYR A 163 28.09 -20.41 -1.04
N GLY A 164 28.10 -19.11 -0.73
CA GLY A 164 26.89 -18.30 -0.72
C GLY A 164 27.00 -17.08 0.17
N TYR A 165 25.94 -16.78 0.91
CA TYR A 165 25.95 -15.70 1.89
C TYR A 165 25.23 -16.10 3.16
N ILE A 166 25.65 -15.46 4.26
CA ILE A 166 25.07 -15.62 5.59
C ILE A 166 24.40 -14.30 5.98
N VAL A 167 23.26 -14.38 6.62
CA VAL A 167 22.55 -13.22 7.20
C VAL A 167 22.18 -13.56 8.62
N GLU A 168 22.62 -12.75 9.58
CA GLU A 168 22.26 -12.84 11.00
C GLU A 168 21.44 -11.63 11.40
N PHE A 169 20.35 -11.87 12.13
CA PHE A 169 19.50 -10.84 12.71
C PHE A 169 19.47 -10.95 14.22
N ALA A 170 19.44 -9.81 14.91
CA ALA A 170 18.99 -9.68 16.29
C ALA A 170 17.76 -8.75 16.30
N ILE A 171 16.62 -9.31 16.66
CA ILE A 171 15.33 -8.61 16.69
C ILE A 171 14.94 -8.44 18.16
N PRO A 172 15.05 -7.23 18.74
CA PRO A 172 14.67 -6.99 20.12
C PRO A 172 13.18 -7.26 20.35
N PHE A 173 12.83 -7.94 21.41
CA PHE A 173 11.42 -8.11 21.77
C PHE A 173 10.72 -6.77 22.03
N SER A 174 11.44 -5.75 22.46
CA SER A 174 10.91 -4.38 22.61
C SER A 174 10.43 -3.74 21.31
N SER A 175 10.94 -4.20 20.15
CA SER A 175 10.50 -3.71 18.83
C SER A 175 9.25 -4.44 18.32
N LEU A 176 8.82 -5.52 18.99
CA LEU A 176 7.71 -6.36 18.58
C LEU A 176 6.51 -6.15 19.51
N ARG A 177 5.31 -6.26 18.95
CA ARG A 177 4.08 -6.34 19.75
C ARG A 177 3.55 -7.76 19.73
N TYR A 178 3.33 -8.33 20.90
CA TYR A 178 2.93 -9.72 21.05
C TYR A 178 2.11 -9.95 22.32
N SER A 179 1.31 -11.01 22.32
CA SER A 179 0.64 -11.48 23.55
C SER A 179 1.64 -12.16 24.48
N VAL A 180 1.59 -11.85 25.77
CA VAL A 180 2.39 -12.53 26.80
C VAL A 180 1.65 -13.73 27.38
N GLY A 181 2.39 -14.72 27.89
CA GLY A 181 1.88 -15.90 28.58
C GLY A 181 2.50 -17.20 28.09
N LYS A 182 2.19 -18.30 28.81
CA LYS A 182 2.58 -19.65 28.39
C LYS A 182 1.68 -20.16 27.28
N ASN A 183 2.22 -20.91 26.32
CA ASN A 183 1.52 -21.46 25.15
C ASN A 183 1.07 -20.38 24.15
N GLN A 184 2.03 -19.62 23.64
CA GLN A 184 1.80 -18.70 22.54
C GLN A 184 1.63 -19.48 21.23
N ASP A 185 0.60 -19.14 20.47
CA ASP A 185 0.34 -19.72 19.14
C ASP A 185 1.10 -18.96 18.02
N TRP A 186 2.32 -18.51 18.29
CA TRP A 186 3.13 -17.83 17.30
C TRP A 186 3.34 -18.70 16.08
N ARG A 187 3.40 -18.06 14.92
CA ARG A 187 3.66 -18.74 13.66
C ARG A 187 4.86 -18.11 12.97
N VAL A 188 5.56 -18.93 12.20
CA VAL A 188 6.78 -18.54 11.52
C VAL A 188 6.79 -19.09 10.10
N ASN A 189 7.35 -18.31 9.18
CA ASN A 189 7.83 -18.82 7.90
C ASN A 189 9.18 -18.17 7.57
N PHE A 190 9.99 -18.86 6.79
CA PHE A 190 11.24 -18.34 6.25
C PHE A 190 11.11 -18.23 4.76
N ARG A 191 11.56 -17.10 4.21
CA ARG A 191 11.49 -16.79 2.79
C ARG A 191 12.86 -16.49 2.23
N ARG A 192 13.03 -16.75 0.97
CA ARG A 192 14.16 -16.33 0.18
C ARG A 192 13.73 -15.98 -1.21
N GLU A 193 14.35 -14.96 -1.78
CA GLU A 193 14.27 -14.60 -3.19
C GLU A 193 15.63 -14.68 -3.83
N TYR A 194 15.69 -15.21 -5.06
CA TYR A 194 16.86 -15.24 -5.90
C TYR A 194 16.48 -15.30 -7.37
N THR A 195 17.36 -14.81 -8.25
CA THR A 195 17.17 -14.87 -9.69
C THR A 195 18.10 -15.92 -10.28
N THR A 196 17.59 -16.72 -11.20
CA THR A 196 18.34 -17.75 -11.94
C THR A 196 18.95 -17.18 -13.23
N ASP A 197 19.74 -18.00 -13.94
CA ASP A 197 20.48 -17.57 -15.16
C ASP A 197 19.54 -17.18 -16.33
N ASP A 198 18.31 -17.67 -16.33
CA ASP A 198 17.25 -17.34 -17.28
C ASP A 198 16.44 -16.08 -16.89
N GLU A 199 16.95 -15.30 -15.92
CA GLU A 199 16.34 -14.07 -15.40
C GLU A 199 14.98 -14.28 -14.70
N LEU A 200 14.63 -15.52 -14.35
CA LEU A 200 13.44 -15.81 -13.58
C LEU A 200 13.69 -15.57 -12.08
N VAL A 201 12.78 -14.84 -11.47
CA VAL A 201 12.76 -14.61 -10.02
C VAL A 201 12.05 -15.77 -9.32
N HIS A 202 12.75 -16.40 -8.40
CA HIS A 202 12.24 -17.49 -7.57
C HIS A 202 11.96 -17.00 -6.16
N HIS A 203 10.69 -17.02 -5.79
CA HIS A 203 10.26 -16.85 -4.40
C HIS A 203 10.09 -18.22 -3.77
N VAL A 204 10.87 -18.52 -2.75
CA VAL A 204 10.82 -19.81 -2.05
C VAL A 204 10.52 -19.63 -0.57
N VAL A 205 9.76 -20.55 -0.02
CA VAL A 205 9.29 -20.55 1.37
C VAL A 205 9.53 -21.91 2.03
N TRP A 206 9.77 -21.90 3.33
CA TRP A 206 9.95 -23.13 4.10
C TRP A 206 8.63 -23.85 4.40
N ALA A 207 7.64 -23.13 4.97
CA ALA A 207 6.28 -23.63 5.08
C ALA A 207 5.58 -23.37 3.74
N SER A 208 5.36 -24.45 2.99
CA SER A 208 4.82 -24.38 1.63
C SER A 208 3.46 -23.64 1.59
N GLN A 209 3.29 -22.80 0.60
CA GLN A 209 2.08 -21.99 0.39
C GLN A 209 1.32 -22.49 -0.83
N ILE A 210 0.00 -22.58 -0.70
CA ILE A 210 -0.92 -22.94 -1.78
C ILE A 210 -1.54 -21.65 -2.33
N GLN A 211 -1.34 -21.40 -3.59
CA GLN A 211 -1.91 -20.25 -4.29
C GLN A 211 -3.44 -20.38 -4.40
N GLY A 212 -4.14 -19.25 -4.32
CA GLY A 212 -5.60 -19.20 -4.30
C GLY A 212 -6.20 -19.32 -2.90
N ILE A 213 -5.36 -19.51 -1.88
CA ILE A 213 -5.73 -19.41 -0.48
C ILE A 213 -5.30 -18.05 0.02
N GLU A 214 -6.23 -17.11 0.21
CA GLU A 214 -5.91 -15.74 0.63
C GLU A 214 -5.30 -15.65 2.04
N CYS A 215 -5.62 -16.59 2.91
CA CYS A 215 -5.01 -16.61 4.24
C CYS A 215 -3.57 -17.13 4.20
N GLN A 216 -2.60 -16.25 4.01
CA GLN A 216 -1.17 -16.63 4.04
C GLN A 216 -0.74 -17.06 5.46
N THR A 217 -1.18 -16.34 6.49
CA THR A 217 -0.92 -16.65 7.90
C THR A 217 -1.40 -18.04 8.30
N CYS A 218 -2.55 -18.49 7.77
CA CYS A 218 -3.08 -19.82 8.01
C CYS A 218 -2.15 -20.93 7.50
N GLN A 219 -1.23 -20.62 6.60
CA GLN A 219 -0.31 -21.57 5.97
C GLN A 219 1.09 -21.57 6.59
N MET A 220 1.36 -20.72 7.58
CA MET A 220 2.64 -20.64 8.28
C MET A 220 2.82 -21.80 9.25
N ALA A 221 4.06 -22.14 9.56
CA ALA A 221 4.45 -23.15 10.55
C ALA A 221 4.14 -22.69 11.97
N PHE A 222 3.95 -23.64 12.89
CA PHE A 222 3.85 -23.34 14.32
C PHE A 222 5.24 -23.13 14.92
N LEU A 223 5.40 -22.09 15.76
CA LEU A 223 6.62 -21.83 16.52
C LEU A 223 6.42 -22.34 17.96
N ASN A 224 7.06 -23.44 18.31
CA ASN A 224 6.91 -24.09 19.60
C ASN A 224 8.11 -23.79 20.52
N GLY A 225 7.85 -23.65 21.81
CA GLY A 225 8.90 -23.51 22.82
C GLY A 225 9.38 -22.09 23.08
N LEU A 226 8.72 -21.09 22.43
CA LEU A 226 8.98 -19.69 22.72
C LEU A 226 8.21 -19.25 23.98
N GLU A 227 8.94 -18.70 24.93
CA GLU A 227 8.40 -18.00 26.11
C GLU A 227 8.94 -16.56 26.05
N PRO A 228 8.26 -15.66 25.31
CA PRO A 228 8.74 -14.29 25.18
C PRO A 228 8.67 -13.59 26.56
N PRO A 229 9.59 -12.65 26.84
CA PRO A 229 9.60 -11.94 28.11
C PRO A 229 8.31 -11.17 28.32
N GLU A 230 7.86 -11.07 29.57
CA GLU A 230 6.81 -10.10 29.90
C GLU A 230 7.41 -8.71 29.73
N GLN A 231 6.87 -7.93 28.80
CA GLN A 231 7.20 -6.52 28.72
C GLN A 231 6.38 -5.79 29.78
N GLU A 232 7.05 -5.29 30.82
CA GLU A 232 6.56 -4.15 31.60
C GLU A 232 6.40 -2.94 30.66
N ALA A 233 5.65 -1.90 31.06
CA ALA A 233 5.53 -0.66 30.28
C ALA A 233 6.92 -0.26 29.73
N GLY A 234 7.03 -0.17 28.41
CA GLY A 234 8.31 0.11 27.74
C GLY A 234 8.82 1.50 28.08
N ASN A 235 10.08 1.75 27.77
CA ASN A 235 10.61 3.11 27.85
C ASN A 235 9.84 4.02 26.91
N ILE A 236 9.57 5.24 27.36
CA ILE A 236 9.00 6.27 26.51
C ILE A 236 10.08 6.66 25.48
N GLU A 237 9.72 6.60 24.21
CA GLU A 237 10.55 7.07 23.12
C GLU A 237 10.17 8.51 22.78
N TYR A 238 11.15 9.39 22.76
CA TYR A 238 10.99 10.78 22.36
C TYR A 238 11.69 10.99 21.02
N ILE A 239 10.96 11.52 20.06
CA ILE A 239 11.46 11.75 18.71
C ILE A 239 11.21 13.22 18.37
N PRO A 240 12.02 14.16 18.92
CA PRO A 240 11.99 15.55 18.49
C PRO A 240 12.46 15.67 17.05
N SER A 241 11.85 16.57 16.30
CA SER A 241 12.36 16.99 15.01
C SER A 241 12.31 18.49 14.82
N LEU A 242 13.14 18.98 13.93
CA LEU A 242 13.22 20.38 13.55
C LEU A 242 13.30 20.46 12.04
N VAL A 243 12.39 21.19 11.44
CA VAL A 243 12.46 21.58 10.03
C VAL A 243 12.80 23.06 9.95
N ALA A 244 13.77 23.37 9.13
CA ALA A 244 14.09 24.76 8.77
C ALA A 244 13.99 24.86 7.24
N GLY A 245 13.23 25.81 6.75
CA GLY A 245 12.98 26.05 5.34
C GLY A 245 13.24 27.51 4.96
N TYR A 246 13.64 27.70 3.72
CA TYR A 246 13.68 28.99 3.04
C TYR A 246 13.06 28.81 1.66
N SER A 247 12.07 29.61 1.34
CA SER A 247 11.45 29.62 0.02
C SER A 247 11.52 31.00 -0.63
N GLU A 248 11.67 31.00 -1.94
CA GLU A 248 11.71 32.17 -2.80
C GLU A 248 10.73 31.95 -3.95
N ASP A 249 9.73 32.82 -4.02
CA ASP A 249 8.75 32.87 -5.13
C ASP A 249 9.16 34.00 -6.07
N PHE A 250 9.73 33.61 -7.20
CA PHE A 250 10.24 34.55 -8.20
C PHE A 250 9.11 35.24 -9.00
N ASN A 251 7.91 34.65 -9.04
CA ASN A 251 6.77 35.25 -9.72
C ASN A 251 6.21 36.45 -8.93
N ASN A 252 6.26 36.37 -7.60
CA ASN A 252 5.73 37.38 -6.71
C ASN A 252 6.82 38.24 -6.02
N ASP A 253 8.10 38.00 -6.36
CA ASP A 253 9.27 38.66 -5.73
C ASP A 253 9.18 38.60 -4.20
N SER A 254 8.86 37.43 -3.66
CA SER A 254 8.65 37.23 -2.24
C SER A 254 9.54 36.10 -1.70
N THR A 255 9.97 36.25 -0.45
CA THR A 255 10.73 35.24 0.27
C THR A 255 10.06 34.92 1.58
N SER A 256 10.15 33.68 2.02
CA SER A 256 9.72 33.26 3.35
C SER A 256 10.73 32.30 3.97
N ASP A 257 10.84 32.37 5.28
CA ASP A 257 11.60 31.42 6.09
C ASP A 257 10.68 30.84 7.16
N ASN A 258 10.88 29.57 7.46
CA ASN A 258 10.16 28.89 8.53
C ASN A 258 11.11 28.03 9.36
N VAL A 259 10.77 27.88 10.64
CA VAL A 259 11.43 26.96 11.56
C VAL A 259 10.35 26.29 12.40
N GLU A 260 10.14 25.02 12.16
CA GLU A 260 9.05 24.25 12.76
C GLU A 260 9.62 23.14 13.66
N PRO A 261 9.58 23.34 14.99
CA PRO A 261 9.87 22.28 15.94
C PRO A 261 8.67 21.36 16.08
N SER A 262 8.92 20.06 16.16
CA SER A 262 7.90 19.05 16.40
C SER A 262 8.37 17.99 17.40
N LEU A 263 7.42 17.30 18.01
CA LEU A 263 7.70 16.22 18.94
C LEU A 263 6.76 15.04 18.68
N PHE A 264 7.34 13.88 18.46
CA PHE A 264 6.61 12.62 18.43
C PHE A 264 7.02 11.76 19.62
N VAL A 265 6.01 11.32 20.40
CA VAL A 265 6.20 10.50 21.60
C VAL A 265 5.53 9.16 21.39
N LYS A 266 6.27 8.08 21.62
CA LYS A 266 5.75 6.72 21.64
C LYS A 266 5.86 6.17 23.06
N TYR A 267 4.75 5.71 23.59
CA TYR A 267 4.68 5.10 24.91
C TYR A 267 4.06 3.71 24.83
N PRO A 268 4.86 2.64 24.81
CA PRO A 268 4.38 1.27 24.96
C PRO A 268 3.79 1.10 26.37
N VAL A 269 2.46 1.18 26.48
CA VAL A 269 1.73 1.04 27.76
C VAL A 269 1.81 -0.41 28.25
N SER A 270 1.83 -1.35 27.30
CA SER A 270 2.05 -2.78 27.53
C SER A 270 2.66 -3.42 26.29
N SER A 271 2.91 -4.73 26.30
CA SER A 271 3.35 -5.49 25.12
C SER A 271 2.37 -5.45 23.94
N VAL A 272 1.14 -5.03 24.15
CA VAL A 272 0.07 -4.98 23.13
C VAL A 272 -0.52 -3.61 22.94
N ASP A 273 -0.34 -2.67 23.88
CA ASP A 273 -0.95 -1.34 23.87
C ASP A 273 0.11 -0.25 23.63
N LEU A 274 -0.16 0.65 22.72
CA LEU A 274 0.70 1.77 22.38
C LEU A 274 -0.10 3.07 22.39
N LEU A 275 0.43 4.08 23.09
CA LEU A 275 0.02 5.47 23.00
C LEU A 275 1.05 6.24 22.19
N GLU A 276 0.58 6.98 21.22
CA GLU A 276 1.39 7.86 20.38
C GLU A 276 0.82 9.28 20.43
N ILE A 277 1.69 10.25 20.59
CA ILE A 277 1.33 11.67 20.65
C ILE A 277 2.24 12.42 19.68
N ALA A 278 1.65 13.16 18.78
CA ALA A 278 2.37 14.06 17.88
C ALA A 278 1.96 15.51 18.18
N ILE A 279 2.93 16.37 18.43
CA ILE A 279 2.75 17.80 18.71
C ILE A 279 3.41 18.57 17.60
N ASN A 280 2.66 19.42 16.92
CA ASN A 280 3.08 20.16 15.73
C ASN A 280 3.88 19.27 14.78
N PRO A 281 3.34 18.07 14.42
CA PRO A 281 4.11 17.15 13.60
C PRO A 281 4.36 17.80 12.25
N ASP A 282 5.64 17.82 11.85
CA ASP A 282 5.98 18.16 10.48
C ASP A 282 5.43 17.06 9.56
N PHE A 283 4.33 17.36 8.95
CA PHE A 283 3.73 16.55 7.90
C PHE A 283 4.14 17.03 6.50
N SER A 284 5.09 17.97 6.40
CA SER A 284 5.72 18.30 5.13
C SER A 284 6.31 17.03 4.53
N GLN A 285 5.95 16.77 3.31
CA GLN A 285 6.45 15.58 2.62
C GLN A 285 7.91 15.82 2.26
N ILE A 286 8.81 15.09 2.90
CA ILE A 286 10.24 15.11 2.55
C ILE A 286 10.44 14.65 1.10
N GLU A 287 9.59 13.74 0.62
CA GLU A 287 9.57 13.30 -0.76
C GLU A 287 8.29 13.79 -1.42
N SER A 288 8.41 14.68 -2.39
CA SER A 288 7.26 15.18 -3.17
C SER A 288 6.51 14.04 -3.85
N ASP A 289 5.20 14.15 -3.92
CA ASP A 289 4.38 13.24 -4.73
C ASP A 289 4.76 13.37 -6.22
N ASP A 290 4.56 12.31 -6.99
CA ASP A 290 4.82 12.36 -8.42
C ASP A 290 3.79 13.26 -9.13
N ILE A 291 4.23 14.02 -10.11
CA ILE A 291 3.34 14.77 -10.99
C ILE A 291 2.45 13.77 -11.72
N LYS A 292 1.15 14.02 -11.70
CA LYS A 292 0.15 13.22 -12.40
C LYS A 292 -0.51 14.06 -13.47
N ASN A 293 -0.87 13.44 -14.58
CA ASN A 293 -1.74 14.08 -15.57
C ASN A 293 -3.17 14.14 -14.99
N ASP A 294 -3.71 15.33 -14.85
CA ASP A 294 -5.05 15.61 -14.33
C ASP A 294 -5.94 16.40 -15.30
N ILE A 295 -5.46 16.64 -16.51
CA ILE A 295 -6.11 17.52 -17.49
C ILE A 295 -7.55 17.10 -17.83
N ASN A 296 -7.84 15.80 -17.83
CA ASN A 296 -9.17 15.23 -18.11
C ASN A 296 -9.81 14.55 -16.90
N THR A 297 -9.40 14.94 -15.69
CA THR A 297 -9.90 14.39 -14.44
C THR A 297 -10.91 15.30 -13.79
N VAL A 298 -12.10 14.77 -13.47
CA VAL A 298 -13.17 15.46 -12.74
C VAL A 298 -13.28 14.99 -11.28
N ASN A 299 -12.38 14.14 -10.85
CA ASN A 299 -12.37 13.57 -9.52
C ASN A 299 -11.07 13.90 -8.77
N ALA A 300 -11.17 14.04 -7.46
CA ALA A 300 -10.02 14.21 -6.58
C ALA A 300 -9.00 13.07 -6.72
N LEU A 301 -7.72 13.43 -6.68
CA LEU A 301 -6.60 12.48 -6.77
C LEU A 301 -6.33 11.85 -5.40
N TYR A 302 -6.10 10.54 -5.40
CA TYR A 302 -5.69 9.81 -4.21
C TYR A 302 -4.17 9.76 -4.10
N PHE A 303 -3.64 10.07 -2.90
CA PHE A 303 -2.23 9.96 -2.55
C PHE A 303 -2.03 8.99 -1.39
N ARG A 304 -0.96 8.22 -1.43
CA ARG A 304 -0.64 7.28 -0.35
C ARG A 304 -0.16 8.01 0.90
N GLU A 305 -0.46 7.45 2.08
CA GLU A 305 0.08 7.94 3.34
C GLU A 305 1.56 7.57 3.46
N ARG A 306 2.39 8.53 3.89
CA ARG A 306 3.83 8.36 4.11
C ARG A 306 4.27 8.84 5.51
N ARG A 307 3.39 9.50 6.25
CA ARG A 307 3.69 10.09 7.56
C ARG A 307 3.74 9.00 8.64
N PRO A 308 4.86 8.88 9.42
CA PRO A 308 5.06 7.78 10.37
C PRO A 308 3.94 7.63 11.40
N PHE A 309 3.41 8.73 11.94
CA PHE A 309 2.31 8.71 12.90
C PHE A 309 1.08 7.95 12.38
N PHE A 310 0.71 8.11 11.12
CA PHE A 310 -0.44 7.42 10.54
C PHE A 310 -0.10 6.04 9.97
N SER A 311 1.16 5.75 9.72
CA SER A 311 1.60 4.49 9.15
C SER A 311 1.60 3.37 10.18
N GLU A 312 2.02 3.61 11.41
CA GLU A 312 1.99 2.61 12.48
C GLU A 312 0.54 2.29 12.89
N GLY A 313 0.17 0.99 12.93
CA GLY A 313 -1.20 0.55 13.27
C GLY A 313 -2.27 0.88 12.21
N ALA A 314 -1.88 1.41 11.04
CA ALA A 314 -2.81 1.81 9.98
C ALA A 314 -3.75 0.68 9.52
N GLU A 315 -3.28 -0.58 9.57
CA GLU A 315 -4.07 -1.76 9.18
C GLU A 315 -5.32 -1.96 10.03
N LEU A 316 -5.27 -1.50 11.29
CA LEU A 316 -6.44 -1.55 12.17
C LEU A 316 -7.54 -0.62 11.66
N PHE A 317 -7.19 0.60 11.25
CA PHE A 317 -8.14 1.61 10.81
C PHE A 317 -8.63 1.41 9.37
N LYS A 318 -8.00 0.52 8.58
CA LYS A 318 -8.50 0.16 7.26
C LYS A 318 -9.88 -0.49 7.39
N PHE A 319 -10.89 0.21 6.89
CA PHE A 319 -12.26 -0.30 6.77
C PHE A 319 -12.44 -1.06 5.46
N GLN A 320 -11.53 -0.88 4.52
CA GLN A 320 -11.57 -1.46 3.19
C GLN A 320 -11.30 -2.96 3.19
N SER A 321 -12.06 -3.67 2.34
CA SER A 321 -11.54 -4.89 1.73
C SER A 321 -10.52 -4.51 0.64
N GLU A 322 -9.72 -5.49 0.22
CA GLU A 322 -8.75 -5.40 -0.87
C GLU A 322 -9.21 -4.70 -2.14
N ARG A 323 -10.49 -4.60 -2.34
CA ARG A 323 -11.11 -4.06 -3.54
C ARG A 323 -11.67 -2.65 -3.35
N GLY A 324 -11.31 -1.99 -2.23
CA GLY A 324 -11.45 -0.56 -2.02
C GLY A 324 -12.85 0.00 -2.22
N TYR A 325 -13.86 -0.59 -1.55
CA TYR A 325 -15.23 -0.24 -1.87
C TYR A 325 -15.75 1.00 -1.15
N ILE A 326 -15.35 1.18 0.10
CA ILE A 326 -15.73 2.32 0.93
C ILE A 326 -14.54 2.65 1.81
N ASN A 327 -14.10 3.89 1.78
CA ASN A 327 -12.99 4.36 2.60
C ASN A 327 -13.49 5.37 3.62
N LEU A 328 -13.71 4.93 4.87
CA LEU A 328 -14.19 5.79 5.95
C LEU A 328 -13.09 6.54 6.69
N PHE A 329 -11.83 6.14 6.53
CA PHE A 329 -10.69 6.83 7.08
C PHE A 329 -9.54 6.89 6.09
N TYR A 330 -9.19 8.11 5.71
CA TYR A 330 -8.06 8.48 4.87
C TYR A 330 -7.25 9.53 5.61
N SER A 331 -6.10 9.16 6.12
CA SER A 331 -5.31 9.98 7.04
C SER A 331 -4.91 11.34 6.50
N ARG A 332 -4.80 11.50 5.17
CA ARG A 332 -4.49 12.79 4.53
C ARG A 332 -5.64 13.81 4.58
N THR A 333 -6.81 13.44 5.09
CA THR A 333 -7.84 14.42 5.45
C THR A 333 -7.50 15.19 6.73
N ILE A 334 -6.61 14.65 7.57
CA ILE A 334 -5.93 15.35 8.66
C ILE A 334 -4.62 15.86 8.06
N ASN A 335 -4.59 17.15 7.72
CA ASN A 335 -3.54 17.73 6.88
C ASN A 335 -2.41 18.38 7.69
N ASP A 336 -2.77 19.27 8.60
CA ASP A 336 -1.84 20.11 9.38
C ASP A 336 -2.25 20.14 10.86
N PRO A 337 -2.12 19.00 11.59
CA PRO A 337 -2.59 18.97 12.96
C PRO A 337 -1.60 19.61 13.93
N SER A 338 -2.07 20.53 14.76
CA SER A 338 -1.31 21.05 15.88
C SER A 338 -1.04 19.99 16.95
N VAL A 339 -1.99 19.07 17.16
CA VAL A 339 -1.86 17.90 18.06
C VAL A 339 -2.61 16.72 17.48
N ALA A 340 -1.98 15.56 17.51
CA ALA A 340 -2.63 14.28 17.21
C ALA A 340 -2.28 13.25 18.28
N VAL A 341 -3.27 12.48 18.70
CA VAL A 341 -3.13 11.39 19.67
C VAL A 341 -3.68 10.11 19.06
N LYS A 342 -2.92 9.02 19.17
CA LYS A 342 -3.34 7.70 18.72
C LYS A 342 -3.10 6.68 19.83
N TYR A 343 -4.12 5.90 20.13
CA TYR A 343 -4.03 4.76 21.03
C TYR A 343 -4.48 3.51 20.31
N THR A 344 -3.63 2.49 20.30
CA THR A 344 -3.94 1.20 19.70
C THR A 344 -3.63 0.08 20.67
N GLY A 345 -4.46 -0.95 20.67
CA GLY A 345 -4.27 -2.08 21.56
C GLY A 345 -5.03 -3.32 21.13
N LYS A 346 -4.85 -4.40 21.95
CA LYS A 346 -5.46 -5.70 21.67
C LYS A 346 -5.80 -6.44 22.95
N VAL A 347 -7.02 -7.01 22.99
CA VAL A 347 -7.46 -7.92 24.07
C VAL A 347 -7.90 -9.24 23.44
N GLY A 348 -7.11 -10.29 23.62
CA GLY A 348 -7.30 -11.57 22.97
C GLY A 348 -7.34 -11.41 21.44
N LYS A 349 -8.45 -11.75 20.80
CA LYS A 349 -8.63 -11.62 19.35
C LYS A 349 -9.29 -10.30 18.91
N THR A 350 -9.45 -9.35 19.82
CA THR A 350 -10.08 -8.06 19.53
C THR A 350 -9.05 -6.95 19.59
N SER A 351 -8.82 -6.29 18.46
CA SER A 351 -8.00 -5.08 18.35
C SER A 351 -8.88 -3.84 18.41
N TYR A 352 -8.38 -2.78 19.01
CA TYR A 352 -9.07 -1.50 19.11
C TYR A 352 -8.10 -0.35 18.90
N GLY A 353 -8.62 0.76 18.42
CA GLY A 353 -7.84 1.97 18.21
C GLY A 353 -8.69 3.22 18.23
N VAL A 354 -8.07 4.31 18.68
CA VAL A 354 -8.63 5.65 18.70
C VAL A 354 -7.61 6.60 18.12
N ILE A 355 -8.04 7.50 17.23
CA ILE A 355 -7.26 8.67 16.78
C ILE A 355 -8.08 9.90 17.08
N SER A 356 -7.44 10.92 17.62
CA SER A 356 -8.00 12.26 17.79
C SER A 356 -6.96 13.27 17.35
N ALA A 357 -7.37 14.25 16.52
CA ALA A 357 -6.46 15.27 15.99
C ALA A 357 -7.18 16.61 15.88
N ILE A 358 -6.47 17.68 16.21
CA ILE A 358 -6.86 19.07 15.94
C ILE A 358 -6.05 19.52 14.74
N ASP A 359 -6.72 19.87 13.66
CA ASP A 359 -6.15 20.17 12.35
C ASP A 359 -6.40 21.65 12.03
N GLU A 360 -5.34 22.42 11.79
CA GLU A 360 -5.44 23.87 11.55
C GLU A 360 -5.93 24.20 10.14
N SER A 361 -5.76 23.26 9.19
CA SER A 361 -6.13 23.46 7.78
C SER A 361 -6.63 22.16 7.18
N SER A 362 -7.93 22.06 6.98
CA SER A 362 -8.66 20.83 6.77
C SER A 362 -9.19 20.67 5.34
N PRO A 363 -8.65 19.77 4.50
CA PRO A 363 -9.29 19.44 3.24
C PRO A 363 -10.56 18.59 3.48
N LEU A 364 -11.66 18.98 2.85
CA LEU A 364 -12.92 18.25 2.83
C LEU A 364 -13.22 17.80 1.41
N LEU A 365 -13.29 16.49 1.19
CA LEU A 365 -13.67 15.90 -0.09
C LEU A 365 -15.19 15.78 -0.18
N LEU A 366 -15.79 16.43 -1.16
CA LEU A 366 -17.22 16.36 -1.47
C LEU A 366 -17.43 15.49 -2.71
N PRO A 367 -18.07 14.33 -2.57
CA PRO A 367 -18.46 13.50 -3.70
C PRO A 367 -19.78 13.98 -4.31
N PHE A 368 -19.85 13.96 -5.63
CA PHE A 368 -21.06 14.10 -6.44
C PHE A 368 -21.26 12.83 -7.27
N GLU A 369 -22.33 12.77 -8.06
CA GLU A 369 -22.63 11.59 -8.89
C GLU A 369 -21.51 11.30 -9.91
N GLU A 370 -20.97 12.32 -10.55
CA GLU A 370 -20.02 12.18 -11.67
C GLU A 370 -18.67 12.86 -11.44
N SER A 371 -18.52 13.55 -10.33
CA SER A 371 -17.30 14.30 -10.00
C SER A 371 -17.06 14.35 -8.51
N SER A 372 -15.93 14.89 -8.11
CA SER A 372 -15.67 15.28 -6.71
C SER A 372 -14.82 16.54 -6.65
N THR A 373 -14.97 17.31 -5.58
CA THR A 373 -14.16 18.49 -5.33
C THR A 373 -13.57 18.44 -3.92
N ILE A 374 -12.46 19.15 -3.71
CA ILE A 374 -11.86 19.35 -2.39
C ILE A 374 -12.07 20.82 -2.02
N VAL A 375 -12.67 21.02 -0.87
CA VAL A 375 -12.84 22.34 -0.25
C VAL A 375 -11.87 22.45 0.90
N GLN A 376 -11.13 23.57 0.96
CA GLN A 376 -10.29 23.86 2.08
C GLN A 376 -11.15 24.49 3.18
N MET A 377 -11.28 23.79 4.30
CA MET A 377 -11.94 24.24 5.50
C MET A 377 -10.90 24.84 6.47
N GLY A 378 -11.33 25.58 7.44
CA GLY A 378 -10.52 26.07 8.55
C GLY A 378 -10.14 24.96 9.55
N GLU A 379 -10.02 25.34 10.81
CA GLU A 379 -9.68 24.43 11.90
C GLU A 379 -10.78 23.38 12.10
N SER A 380 -10.36 22.15 12.40
CA SER A 380 -11.29 21.06 12.71
C SER A 380 -10.72 20.09 13.73
N MET A 381 -11.62 19.39 14.42
CA MET A 381 -11.28 18.26 15.28
C MET A 381 -11.81 16.98 14.69
N SER A 382 -10.90 16.04 14.40
CA SER A 382 -11.21 14.71 13.90
C SER A 382 -11.09 13.65 14.99
N ASN A 383 -12.08 12.76 15.09
CA ASN A 383 -12.09 11.64 16.02
C ASN A 383 -12.43 10.35 15.26
N ILE A 384 -11.61 9.33 15.41
CA ILE A 384 -11.77 8.03 14.77
C ILE A 384 -11.70 6.93 15.82
N VAL A 385 -12.70 6.06 15.88
CA VAL A 385 -12.73 4.91 16.79
C VAL A 385 -12.93 3.65 15.97
N ARG A 386 -12.09 2.67 16.17
CA ARG A 386 -12.09 1.39 15.45
C ARG A 386 -12.04 0.22 16.42
N VAL A 387 -12.88 -0.79 16.20
CA VAL A 387 -12.82 -2.11 16.87
C VAL A 387 -12.89 -3.19 15.79
N LYS A 388 -12.00 -4.19 15.87
CA LYS A 388 -11.96 -5.33 14.95
C LYS A 388 -11.70 -6.61 15.73
N ARG A 389 -12.50 -7.64 15.52
CA ARG A 389 -12.34 -8.96 16.13
C ARG A 389 -12.06 -10.02 15.08
N MET A 390 -10.93 -10.70 15.26
CA MET A 390 -10.59 -11.86 14.45
C MET A 390 -11.43 -13.07 14.85
N LEU A 391 -11.89 -13.80 13.86
CA LEU A 391 -12.61 -15.06 13.96
C LEU A 391 -11.69 -16.20 13.50
N LYS A 392 -12.22 -17.37 13.23
CA LYS A 392 -11.43 -18.48 12.65
C LYS A 392 -11.18 -18.26 11.16
N ASN A 393 -10.11 -18.87 10.63
CA ASN A 393 -9.74 -18.86 9.20
C ASN A 393 -9.56 -17.44 8.63
N ALA A 394 -8.86 -16.56 9.35
CA ALA A 394 -8.68 -15.16 9.00
C ALA A 394 -9.97 -14.37 8.74
N SER A 395 -11.12 -14.89 9.17
CA SER A 395 -12.39 -14.15 9.15
C SER A 395 -12.37 -13.05 10.20
N SER A 396 -13.12 -11.98 10.00
CA SER A 396 -13.19 -10.87 10.95
C SER A 396 -14.51 -10.13 10.90
N ILE A 397 -14.84 -9.47 12.01
CA ILE A 397 -15.91 -8.50 12.12
C ILE A 397 -15.37 -7.24 12.76
N GLY A 398 -15.79 -6.08 12.27
CA GLY A 398 -15.35 -4.81 12.80
C GLY A 398 -16.39 -3.72 12.74
N ALA A 399 -16.13 -2.64 13.47
CA ALA A 399 -16.92 -1.42 13.43
C ALA A 399 -15.98 -0.21 13.50
N ILE A 400 -16.31 0.85 12.78
CA ILE A 400 -15.61 2.13 12.80
C ILE A 400 -16.62 3.26 12.94
N ILE A 401 -16.24 4.29 13.69
CA ILE A 401 -16.96 5.56 13.73
C ILE A 401 -15.91 6.64 13.50
N THR A 402 -16.22 7.58 12.61
CA THR A 402 -15.43 8.78 12.37
C THR A 402 -16.33 9.99 12.57
N ASN A 403 -15.82 11.01 13.26
CA ASN A 403 -16.49 12.28 13.45
C ASN A 403 -15.50 13.40 13.11
N ARG A 404 -15.99 14.47 12.51
CA ARG A 404 -15.24 15.70 12.29
C ARG A 404 -16.12 16.89 12.59
N THR A 405 -15.62 17.79 13.43
CA THR A 405 -16.28 19.04 13.81
C THR A 405 -15.43 20.21 13.36
N PHE A 406 -16.03 21.21 12.73
CA PHE A 406 -15.34 22.39 12.20
C PHE A 406 -15.60 23.60 13.09
N ASP A 407 -14.60 24.44 13.29
CA ASP A 407 -14.71 25.67 14.09
C ASP A 407 -15.70 26.68 13.47
N GLU A 408 -15.79 26.68 12.14
CA GLU A 408 -16.75 27.52 11.40
C GLU A 408 -18.20 27.02 11.49
N GLY A 409 -18.43 26.00 12.30
CA GLY A 409 -19.71 25.32 12.45
C GLY A 409 -19.83 24.06 11.59
N GLY A 410 -20.82 23.27 11.90
CA GLY A 410 -21.06 21.97 11.25
C GLY A 410 -20.27 20.82 11.88
N ASP A 411 -20.84 19.63 11.72
CA ASP A 411 -20.21 18.38 12.14
C ASP A 411 -20.62 17.25 11.20
N MET A 412 -19.72 16.31 11.03
CA MET A 412 -19.93 15.19 10.14
C MET A 412 -19.56 13.89 10.82
N THR A 413 -20.52 12.98 10.97
CA THR A 413 -20.33 11.68 11.60
C THR A 413 -20.63 10.57 10.59
N THR A 414 -19.70 9.62 10.49
CA THR A 414 -19.88 8.43 9.64
C THR A 414 -19.59 7.18 10.47
N GLY A 415 -20.47 6.20 10.42
CA GLY A 415 -20.31 4.92 11.08
C GLY A 415 -20.42 3.76 10.12
N GLY A 416 -19.68 2.69 10.38
CA GLY A 416 -19.74 1.50 9.53
C GLY A 416 -19.40 0.21 10.27
N ILE A 417 -19.92 -0.89 9.75
CA ILE A 417 -19.55 -2.25 10.12
C ILE A 417 -18.97 -2.99 8.92
N ASP A 418 -17.96 -3.80 9.14
CA ASP A 418 -17.35 -4.67 8.14
C ASP A 418 -17.34 -6.11 8.62
N PHE A 419 -17.56 -7.01 7.70
CA PHE A 419 -17.52 -8.45 7.92
C PHE A 419 -16.78 -9.13 6.78
N HIS A 420 -15.70 -9.85 7.12
CA HIS A 420 -14.95 -10.68 6.21
C HIS A 420 -15.08 -12.13 6.64
N TYR A 421 -15.52 -12.97 5.75
CA TYR A 421 -15.80 -14.37 6.08
C TYR A 421 -15.24 -15.32 5.03
N HIS A 422 -14.42 -16.26 5.51
CA HIS A 422 -13.78 -17.31 4.74
C HIS A 422 -14.35 -18.67 5.15
N PRO A 423 -15.48 -19.10 4.57
CA PRO A 423 -16.14 -20.36 4.97
C PRO A 423 -15.38 -21.61 4.52
N GLY A 424 -14.41 -21.46 3.66
CA GLY A 424 -13.60 -22.56 3.12
C GLY A 424 -12.29 -22.06 2.52
N LYS A 425 -11.55 -22.94 1.83
CA LYS A 425 -10.22 -22.66 1.29
C LYS A 425 -10.18 -21.47 0.33
N ASN A 426 -11.20 -21.33 -0.49
CA ASN A 426 -11.16 -20.52 -1.69
C ASN A 426 -12.40 -19.63 -1.88
N LEU A 427 -13.28 -19.57 -0.87
CA LEU A 427 -14.47 -18.73 -0.90
C LEU A 427 -14.33 -17.57 0.07
N HIS A 428 -14.52 -16.35 -0.42
CA HIS A 428 -14.36 -15.11 0.33
C HIS A 428 -15.63 -14.28 0.20
N LEU A 429 -16.19 -13.91 1.34
CA LEU A 429 -17.33 -13.01 1.43
C LEU A 429 -16.92 -11.77 2.21
N THR A 430 -17.21 -10.61 1.66
CA THR A 430 -17.02 -9.32 2.30
C THR A 430 -18.33 -8.53 2.30
N LEU A 431 -18.68 -7.96 3.43
CA LEU A 431 -19.85 -7.08 3.59
C LEU A 431 -19.41 -5.81 4.33
N HIS A 432 -19.74 -4.65 3.78
CA HIS A 432 -19.62 -3.34 4.43
C HIS A 432 -20.99 -2.68 4.44
N ALA A 433 -21.40 -2.17 5.59
CA ALA A 433 -22.60 -1.36 5.71
C ALA A 433 -22.28 -0.09 6.49
N THR A 434 -22.63 1.05 5.94
CA THR A 434 -22.25 2.37 6.48
C THR A 434 -23.42 3.34 6.44
N ALA A 435 -23.41 4.28 7.39
CA ALA A 435 -24.33 5.41 7.41
C ALA A 435 -23.58 6.68 7.76
N SER A 436 -24.01 7.81 7.22
CA SER A 436 -23.46 9.12 7.49
C SER A 436 -24.55 10.13 7.84
N ILE A 437 -24.23 11.07 8.72
CA ILE A 437 -25.04 12.24 9.10
C ILE A 437 -24.11 13.43 9.04
N HIS A 438 -24.45 14.42 8.26
CA HIS A 438 -23.66 15.62 8.03
C HIS A 438 -24.54 16.84 8.30
N ASN A 439 -24.15 17.65 9.27
CA ASN A 439 -24.67 18.99 9.49
C ASN A 439 -23.69 19.96 8.84
N GLU A 440 -24.08 20.60 7.76
CA GLU A 440 -23.19 21.48 7.01
C GLU A 440 -22.96 22.79 7.77
N PRO A 441 -21.76 23.44 7.60
CA PRO A 441 -21.57 24.81 8.07
C PRO A 441 -22.48 25.78 7.33
N ASP A 442 -23.01 26.79 8.01
CA ASP A 442 -23.84 27.84 7.41
C ASP A 442 -23.01 29.06 6.96
N SER A 443 -21.74 29.14 7.37
CA SER A 443 -20.84 30.26 7.11
C SER A 443 -20.20 30.27 5.73
N LEU A 444 -20.26 29.15 5.00
CA LEU A 444 -19.58 28.93 3.72
C LEU A 444 -20.56 28.81 2.53
N SER A 445 -21.77 29.35 2.67
CA SER A 445 -22.86 29.23 1.68
C SER A 445 -22.48 29.70 0.28
N THR A 446 -21.51 30.61 0.13
CA THR A 446 -21.08 31.17 -1.14
C THR A 446 -20.11 30.28 -1.94
N ILE A 447 -19.54 29.24 -1.35
CA ILE A 447 -18.52 28.40 -2.03
C ILE A 447 -19.05 27.70 -3.26
N PHE A 448 -20.34 27.35 -3.30
CA PHE A 448 -20.97 26.62 -4.39
C PHE A 448 -22.22 27.32 -4.94
N ASP A 449 -22.28 28.64 -4.87
CA ASP A 449 -23.48 29.41 -5.31
C ASP A 449 -23.93 29.08 -6.74
N ASP A 450 -22.97 28.80 -7.64
CA ASP A 450 -23.24 28.49 -9.04
C ASP A 450 -23.34 26.99 -9.35
N ASN A 451 -23.20 26.10 -8.33
CA ASN A 451 -23.26 24.65 -8.57
C ASN A 451 -24.72 24.18 -8.64
N PRO A 452 -25.20 23.67 -9.78
CA PRO A 452 -26.57 23.24 -9.98
C PRO A 452 -26.88 21.87 -9.34
N TYR A 453 -25.91 21.21 -8.69
CA TYR A 453 -26.11 19.89 -8.11
C TYR A 453 -27.14 19.92 -7.00
N THR A 454 -28.20 19.14 -7.16
CA THR A 454 -29.29 18.98 -6.18
C THR A 454 -29.69 17.50 -6.07
N PHE A 455 -30.12 17.06 -4.90
CA PHE A 455 -30.68 15.73 -4.68
C PHE A 455 -31.65 15.77 -3.47
N ASP A 456 -32.79 15.10 -3.56
CA ASP A 456 -33.78 14.97 -2.46
C ASP A 456 -34.08 16.31 -1.73
N ASN A 457 -34.14 17.42 -2.45
CA ASN A 457 -34.25 18.82 -1.99
C ASN A 457 -33.01 19.40 -1.28
N HIS A 458 -31.88 18.72 -1.28
CA HIS A 458 -30.61 19.26 -0.83
C HIS A 458 -29.83 19.92 -1.96
N THR A 459 -28.95 20.85 -1.62
CA THR A 459 -28.09 21.55 -2.56
C THR A 459 -26.60 21.21 -2.36
N ALA A 460 -25.73 21.68 -3.24
CA ALA A 460 -24.28 21.61 -3.01
C ALA A 460 -23.75 22.77 -2.13
N LYS A 461 -24.59 23.74 -1.78
CA LYS A 461 -24.24 24.91 -0.97
C LYS A 461 -24.06 24.49 0.48
N PHE A 462 -23.17 25.16 1.18
CA PHE A 462 -23.05 25.03 2.63
C PHE A 462 -23.99 26.04 3.31
N ASP A 463 -25.25 25.71 3.36
CA ASP A 463 -26.32 26.55 3.91
C ASP A 463 -26.98 25.98 5.18
N GLY A 464 -26.26 25.11 5.88
CA GLY A 464 -26.67 24.55 7.17
C GLY A 464 -27.62 23.35 7.07
N GLU A 465 -27.67 22.68 5.95
CA GLU A 465 -28.52 21.48 5.76
C GLU A 465 -28.03 20.30 6.59
N GLU A 466 -28.97 19.48 7.06
CA GLU A 466 -28.68 18.14 7.58
C GLU A 466 -28.85 17.10 6.47
N ILE A 467 -27.74 16.47 6.09
CA ILE A 467 -27.71 15.47 5.01
C ILE A 467 -27.43 14.09 5.59
N THR A 468 -28.28 13.13 5.28
CA THR A 468 -28.07 11.73 5.66
C THR A 468 -27.78 10.85 4.46
N GLY A 469 -26.91 9.87 4.65
CA GLY A 469 -26.56 8.94 3.60
C GLY A 469 -26.23 7.54 4.10
N ASN A 470 -26.20 6.60 3.15
CA ASN A 470 -25.80 5.23 3.44
C ASN A 470 -25.03 4.64 2.25
N ALA A 471 -24.19 3.65 2.56
CA ALA A 471 -23.53 2.87 1.54
C ALA A 471 -23.44 1.39 1.94
N LEU A 472 -23.46 0.53 0.94
CA LEU A 472 -23.33 -0.91 1.07
C LEU A 472 -22.30 -1.42 0.07
N GLY A 473 -21.35 -2.21 0.56
CA GLY A 473 -20.40 -2.97 -0.25
C GLY A 473 -20.58 -4.47 0.02
N PHE A 474 -20.77 -5.26 -1.02
CA PHE A 474 -20.82 -6.70 -0.96
C PHE A 474 -19.90 -7.31 -1.99
N SER A 475 -19.08 -8.28 -1.62
CA SER A 475 -18.27 -9.05 -2.54
C SER A 475 -18.30 -10.53 -2.17
N LEU A 476 -18.52 -11.36 -3.18
CA LEU A 476 -18.38 -12.80 -3.09
C LEU A 476 -17.41 -13.25 -4.16
N SER A 477 -16.30 -13.87 -3.77
CA SER A 477 -15.32 -14.38 -4.72
C SER A 477 -14.92 -15.81 -4.37
N LYS A 478 -14.75 -16.62 -5.40
CA LYS A 478 -14.12 -17.91 -5.35
C LYS A 478 -12.79 -17.82 -6.09
N MET A 479 -11.68 -18.18 -5.42
CA MET A 479 -10.34 -18.13 -5.98
C MET A 479 -9.64 -19.48 -5.79
N ASP A 480 -9.22 -20.07 -6.88
CA ASP A 480 -8.35 -21.23 -6.92
C ASP A 480 -7.05 -20.86 -7.66
N ARG A 481 -6.05 -21.72 -7.66
CA ARG A 481 -4.78 -21.48 -8.39
C ARG A 481 -5.01 -21.08 -9.85
N THR A 482 -6.01 -21.68 -10.52
CA THR A 482 -6.27 -21.48 -11.95
C THR A 482 -7.60 -20.81 -12.25
N ASP A 483 -8.50 -20.73 -11.29
CA ASP A 483 -9.86 -20.23 -11.52
C ASP A 483 -10.23 -19.15 -10.53
N THR A 484 -10.76 -18.05 -11.03
CA THR A 484 -11.35 -16.99 -10.20
C THR A 484 -12.77 -16.67 -10.68
N THR A 485 -13.68 -16.45 -9.76
CA THR A 485 -15.04 -16.00 -10.07
C THR A 485 -15.44 -14.98 -9.01
N GLY A 486 -15.97 -13.85 -9.40
CA GLY A 486 -16.32 -12.79 -8.48
C GLY A 486 -17.64 -12.12 -8.82
N LEU A 487 -18.40 -11.79 -7.79
CA LEU A 487 -19.54 -10.88 -7.81
C LEU A 487 -19.25 -9.75 -6.84
N THR A 488 -19.42 -8.51 -7.27
CA THR A 488 -19.29 -7.34 -6.41
C THR A 488 -20.47 -6.42 -6.61
N ILE A 489 -21.04 -5.91 -5.52
CA ILE A 489 -22.14 -4.95 -5.49
C ILE A 489 -21.71 -3.77 -4.64
N ARG A 490 -21.95 -2.55 -5.11
CA ARG A 490 -21.72 -1.31 -4.38
C ARG A 490 -22.93 -0.41 -4.53
N LEU A 491 -23.41 0.09 -3.42
CA LEU A 491 -24.51 1.05 -3.37
C LEU A 491 -24.03 2.26 -2.57
N ARG A 492 -24.22 3.45 -3.06
CA ARG A 492 -23.96 4.72 -2.37
C ARG A 492 -25.11 5.67 -2.63
N SER A 493 -25.85 6.01 -1.59
CA SER A 493 -26.96 6.96 -1.73
C SER A 493 -26.46 8.37 -2.11
N PRO A 494 -27.32 9.24 -2.67
CA PRO A 494 -26.95 10.61 -3.04
C PRO A 494 -26.37 11.42 -1.88
N GLY A 495 -26.91 11.28 -0.66
CA GLY A 495 -26.43 11.98 0.53
C GLY A 495 -25.22 11.31 1.21
N PHE A 496 -24.65 10.23 0.69
CA PHE A 496 -23.52 9.57 1.34
C PHE A 496 -22.22 10.36 1.15
N ARG A 497 -21.63 10.77 2.27
CA ARG A 497 -20.37 11.52 2.35
C ARG A 497 -19.51 10.99 3.50
N THR A 498 -18.21 11.22 3.46
CA THR A 498 -17.26 10.83 4.51
C THR A 498 -16.27 11.97 4.77
N SER A 499 -16.34 12.60 5.94
CA SER A 499 -15.49 13.75 6.29
C SER A 499 -14.02 13.38 6.53
N ASN A 500 -13.78 12.19 7.07
CA ASN A 500 -12.45 11.66 7.35
C ASN A 500 -12.06 10.55 6.35
N GLY A 501 -12.84 10.31 5.31
CA GLY A 501 -12.64 9.26 4.33
C GLY A 501 -12.28 9.77 2.94
N PHE A 502 -12.29 8.87 1.96
CA PHE A 502 -12.03 9.20 0.57
C PHE A 502 -13.01 8.50 -0.35
N GLU A 503 -14.09 9.18 -0.68
CA GLU A 503 -15.12 8.71 -1.60
C GLU A 503 -15.30 9.72 -2.74
N LYS A 504 -15.03 9.28 -3.98
CA LYS A 504 -15.03 10.16 -5.17
C LYS A 504 -16.42 10.45 -5.70
N ASN A 505 -17.34 9.48 -5.57
CA ASN A 505 -18.68 9.59 -6.14
C ASN A 505 -19.72 9.03 -5.18
N ASN A 506 -20.91 9.61 -5.22
CA ASN A 506 -22.13 9.12 -4.57
C ASN A 506 -23.23 8.83 -5.62
N SER A 507 -24.49 8.68 -5.21
CA SER A 507 -25.64 8.39 -6.08
C SER A 507 -25.40 7.21 -7.03
N THR A 508 -24.75 6.14 -6.59
CA THR A 508 -24.35 5.04 -7.49
C THR A 508 -24.83 3.67 -6.99
N LYS A 509 -25.34 2.86 -7.91
CA LYS A 509 -25.59 1.43 -7.77
C LYS A 509 -24.75 0.70 -8.80
N TRP A 510 -23.79 -0.13 -8.36
CA TRP A 510 -22.79 -0.73 -9.22
C TRP A 510 -22.68 -2.23 -8.96
N ILE A 511 -22.68 -3.02 -10.02
CA ILE A 511 -22.54 -4.47 -10.00
C ILE A 511 -21.43 -4.87 -10.96
N LYS A 512 -20.48 -5.69 -10.49
CA LYS A 512 -19.44 -6.29 -11.33
C LYS A 512 -19.47 -7.81 -11.21
N LEU A 513 -19.48 -8.47 -12.34
CA LEU A 513 -19.23 -9.90 -12.47
C LEU A 513 -17.85 -10.11 -13.09
N SER A 514 -17.09 -11.09 -12.62
CA SER A 514 -15.80 -11.41 -13.20
C SER A 514 -15.53 -12.92 -13.21
N LYS A 515 -14.85 -13.37 -14.26
CA LYS A 515 -14.34 -14.73 -14.40
C LYS A 515 -12.90 -14.67 -14.91
N GLY A 516 -12.00 -15.40 -14.23
CA GLY A 516 -10.61 -15.51 -14.63
C GLY A 516 -10.20 -16.97 -14.74
N LYS A 517 -9.23 -17.24 -15.64
CA LYS A 517 -8.59 -18.53 -15.85
C LYS A 517 -7.09 -18.35 -15.96
N GLY A 518 -6.34 -19.04 -15.11
CA GLY A 518 -4.89 -19.18 -15.19
C GLY A 518 -4.52 -20.52 -15.82
N ILE A 519 -3.46 -20.55 -16.62
CA ILE A 519 -2.91 -21.74 -17.24
C ILE A 519 -1.40 -21.75 -16.95
N PHE A 520 -0.90 -22.82 -16.37
CA PHE A 520 0.53 -23.07 -16.17
C PHE A 520 1.01 -24.10 -17.20
N TYR A 521 2.17 -23.88 -17.79
CA TYR A 521 2.68 -24.68 -18.90
C TYR A 521 3.95 -25.43 -18.48
N ASP A 522 3.86 -26.75 -18.30
CA ASP A 522 5.01 -27.56 -17.86
C ASP A 522 6.08 -27.77 -18.96
N ASN A 523 5.70 -27.73 -20.23
CA ASN A 523 6.59 -28.06 -21.37
C ASN A 523 6.43 -27.12 -22.57
N HIS A 524 5.95 -25.90 -22.37
CA HIS A 524 5.82 -24.95 -23.48
C HIS A 524 7.19 -24.30 -23.79
N PRO A 525 7.57 -24.11 -25.06
CA PRO A 525 8.91 -23.66 -25.44
C PRO A 525 9.19 -22.19 -25.06
N ARG A 526 8.19 -21.41 -24.72
CA ARG A 526 8.32 -19.97 -24.42
C ARG A 526 7.51 -19.48 -23.24
N LEU A 527 6.35 -20.09 -22.94
CA LEU A 527 5.44 -19.62 -21.91
C LEU A 527 5.60 -20.42 -20.63
N LEU A 528 5.67 -19.72 -19.52
CA LEU A 528 5.59 -20.24 -18.16
C LEU A 528 4.13 -20.32 -17.69
N ALA A 529 3.36 -19.26 -17.91
CA ALA A 529 1.96 -19.18 -17.52
C ALA A 529 1.19 -18.18 -18.40
N SER A 530 -0.13 -18.31 -18.44
CA SER A 530 -1.02 -17.26 -18.94
C SER A 530 -2.24 -17.07 -18.02
N GLY A 531 -2.74 -15.85 -17.98
CA GLY A 531 -3.95 -15.46 -17.26
C GLY A 531 -4.95 -14.77 -18.20
N HIS A 532 -6.21 -15.15 -18.10
CA HIS A 532 -7.30 -14.60 -18.91
C HIS A 532 -8.42 -14.18 -17.98
N ARG A 533 -8.93 -12.96 -18.10
CA ARG A 533 -10.02 -12.46 -17.27
C ARG A 533 -11.05 -11.74 -18.13
N VAL A 534 -12.31 -12.03 -17.85
CA VAL A 534 -13.46 -11.31 -18.39
C VAL A 534 -14.19 -10.67 -17.23
N SER A 535 -14.62 -9.43 -17.39
CA SER A 535 -15.51 -8.78 -16.44
C SER A 535 -16.61 -7.97 -17.12
N MET A 536 -17.73 -7.84 -16.44
CA MET A 536 -18.89 -7.07 -16.85
C MET A 536 -19.27 -6.13 -15.72
N VAL A 537 -19.48 -4.86 -16.02
CA VAL A 537 -19.95 -3.84 -15.08
C VAL A 537 -21.28 -3.30 -15.54
N TYR A 538 -22.16 -3.12 -14.58
CA TYR A 538 -23.42 -2.41 -14.75
C TYR A 538 -23.58 -1.38 -13.64
N LYS A 539 -23.70 -0.11 -13.99
CA LYS A 539 -23.81 1.03 -13.06
C LYS A 539 -25.04 1.83 -13.37
N THR A 540 -25.85 2.15 -12.36
CA THR A 540 -26.92 3.14 -12.45
C THR A 540 -26.76 4.19 -11.37
N ASN A 541 -27.42 5.34 -11.54
CA ASN A 541 -27.65 6.27 -10.45
C ASN A 541 -28.88 5.84 -9.62
N TYR A 542 -29.28 6.66 -8.65
CA TYR A 542 -30.47 6.39 -7.82
C TYR A 542 -31.76 6.74 -8.53
N ASP A 543 -31.76 7.59 -9.54
CA ASP A 543 -32.91 7.93 -10.38
C ASP A 543 -33.27 6.83 -11.39
N GLY A 544 -32.32 5.90 -11.60
CA GLY A 544 -32.49 4.73 -12.46
C GLY A 544 -31.83 4.84 -13.82
N ASP A 545 -31.12 5.94 -14.09
CA ASP A 545 -30.37 6.10 -15.32
C ASP A 545 -29.19 5.13 -15.37
N ILE A 546 -28.96 4.53 -16.53
CA ILE A 546 -27.83 3.65 -16.78
C ILE A 546 -26.62 4.51 -17.02
N LYS A 547 -25.71 4.58 -16.03
CA LYS A 547 -24.50 5.41 -16.08
C LYS A 547 -23.34 4.73 -16.77
N LYS A 548 -23.23 3.40 -16.67
CA LYS A 548 -22.16 2.64 -17.34
C LYS A 548 -22.55 1.18 -17.57
N GLN A 549 -22.23 0.68 -18.75
CA GLN A 549 -22.20 -0.72 -19.10
C GLN A 549 -20.84 -1.00 -19.71
N GLU A 550 -20.09 -1.94 -19.12
CA GLU A 550 -18.70 -2.19 -19.49
C GLU A 550 -18.47 -3.69 -19.65
N PHE A 551 -17.76 -4.06 -20.69
CA PHE A 551 -17.24 -5.39 -20.92
C PHE A 551 -15.72 -5.28 -21.11
N GLU A 552 -14.99 -5.97 -20.24
CA GLU A 552 -13.53 -5.91 -20.16
C GLU A 552 -12.94 -7.31 -20.36
N PHE A 553 -11.89 -7.41 -21.17
CA PHE A 553 -11.14 -8.63 -21.38
C PHE A 553 -9.64 -8.37 -21.23
N ASN A 554 -9.02 -9.01 -20.24
CA ASN A 554 -7.60 -8.86 -19.90
C ASN A 554 -6.87 -10.19 -20.08
N ASN A 555 -5.72 -10.13 -20.74
CA ASN A 555 -4.82 -11.27 -20.94
C ASN A 555 -3.43 -10.93 -20.43
N GLU A 556 -2.81 -11.87 -19.77
CA GLU A 556 -1.42 -11.80 -19.32
C GLU A 556 -0.68 -13.06 -19.76
N PHE A 557 0.52 -12.87 -20.30
CA PHE A 557 1.39 -13.96 -20.75
C PHE A 557 2.75 -13.81 -20.07
N ASN A 558 3.11 -14.77 -19.24
CA ASN A 558 4.39 -14.84 -18.55
C ASN A 558 5.32 -15.77 -19.34
N PHE A 559 6.45 -15.24 -19.80
CA PHE A 559 7.43 -15.96 -20.60
C PHE A 559 8.55 -16.55 -19.75
N LEU A 560 9.17 -17.63 -20.25
CA LEU A 560 10.31 -18.31 -19.61
C LEU A 560 11.57 -17.45 -19.49
N ASN A 561 11.68 -16.36 -20.21
CA ASN A 561 12.77 -15.39 -20.14
C ASN A 561 12.42 -14.16 -19.26
N GLY A 562 11.44 -14.30 -18.38
CA GLY A 562 11.04 -13.25 -17.43
C GLY A 562 10.23 -12.08 -18.00
N TYR A 563 9.91 -12.07 -19.31
CA TYR A 563 9.03 -11.06 -19.88
C TYR A 563 7.56 -11.35 -19.54
N VAL A 564 6.80 -10.30 -19.32
CA VAL A 564 5.34 -10.32 -19.15
C VAL A 564 4.71 -9.44 -20.21
N LEU A 565 3.80 -10.00 -21.02
CA LEU A 565 2.96 -9.27 -21.96
C LEU A 565 1.55 -9.18 -21.41
N GLN A 566 1.00 -8.00 -21.35
CA GLN A 566 -0.40 -7.76 -20.98
C GLN A 566 -1.16 -7.14 -22.15
N ILE A 567 -2.38 -7.58 -22.37
CA ILE A 567 -3.30 -7.07 -23.40
C ILE A 567 -4.65 -6.90 -22.74
N GLY A 568 -5.12 -5.65 -22.67
CA GLY A 568 -6.44 -5.27 -22.18
C GLY A 568 -7.29 -4.73 -23.32
N THR A 569 -8.57 -5.07 -23.31
CA THR A 569 -9.58 -4.48 -24.22
C THR A 569 -10.84 -4.21 -23.43
N GLU A 570 -11.47 -3.09 -23.71
CA GLU A 570 -12.70 -2.63 -23.06
C GLU A 570 -13.69 -2.13 -24.12
N ILE A 571 -14.96 -2.46 -23.91
CA ILE A 571 -16.08 -1.90 -24.67
C ILE A 571 -17.06 -1.38 -23.64
N GLU A 572 -17.43 -0.11 -23.77
CA GLU A 572 -18.34 0.51 -22.81
C GLU A 572 -19.38 1.42 -23.45
N ASN A 573 -20.49 1.56 -22.74
CA ASN A 573 -21.46 2.64 -22.90
C ASN A 573 -21.46 3.45 -21.62
N GLU A 574 -21.39 4.78 -21.73
CA GLU A 574 -21.40 5.68 -20.57
C GLU A 574 -22.38 6.84 -20.80
N LEU A 575 -23.17 7.16 -19.77
CA LEU A 575 -23.94 8.40 -19.67
C LEU A 575 -23.18 9.34 -18.73
N PHE A 576 -22.66 10.45 -19.24
CA PHE A 576 -21.94 11.44 -18.47
C PHE A 576 -22.49 12.84 -18.77
N ARG A 577 -22.91 13.59 -17.74
CA ARG A 577 -23.54 14.92 -17.85
C ARG A 577 -24.64 14.96 -18.91
N GLU A 578 -25.60 14.01 -18.82
CA GLU A 578 -26.74 13.90 -19.76
C GLU A 578 -26.39 13.55 -21.20
N VAL A 579 -25.11 13.36 -21.53
CA VAL A 579 -24.64 12.93 -22.85
C VAL A 579 -24.40 11.45 -22.88
N GLN A 580 -25.04 10.72 -23.79
CA GLN A 580 -24.87 9.28 -23.98
C GLN A 580 -23.72 8.99 -24.96
N PHE A 581 -22.77 8.18 -24.55
CA PHE A 581 -21.68 7.66 -25.37
C PHE A 581 -21.85 6.15 -25.52
N ASP A 582 -21.92 5.66 -26.75
CA ASP A 582 -22.21 4.27 -27.04
C ASP A 582 -21.05 3.59 -27.77
N ASN A 583 -20.80 2.30 -27.42
CA ASN A 583 -19.84 1.43 -28.08
C ASN A 583 -18.41 2.01 -28.10
N MET A 584 -18.02 2.73 -27.07
CA MET A 584 -16.64 3.19 -26.93
C MET A 584 -15.73 1.97 -26.78
N PHE A 585 -14.63 1.97 -27.48
CA PHE A 585 -13.64 0.89 -27.49
C PHE A 585 -12.27 1.42 -27.06
N ASP A 586 -11.64 0.74 -26.12
CA ASP A 586 -10.25 0.96 -25.71
C ASP A 586 -9.44 -0.34 -25.76
N MET A 587 -8.17 -0.22 -26.12
CA MET A 587 -7.20 -1.31 -26.10
C MET A 587 -5.85 -0.85 -25.57
N ASN A 588 -5.26 -1.65 -24.69
CA ASN A 588 -3.89 -1.43 -24.22
C ASN A 588 -3.02 -2.68 -24.38
N ILE A 589 -1.75 -2.45 -24.68
CA ILE A 589 -0.73 -3.52 -24.77
C ILE A 589 0.49 -3.03 -24.00
N SER A 590 0.97 -3.82 -23.04
CA SER A 590 2.19 -3.50 -22.31
C SER A 590 3.13 -4.70 -22.18
N VAL A 591 4.42 -4.38 -22.09
CA VAL A 591 5.48 -5.35 -21.88
C VAL A 591 6.33 -4.90 -20.69
N THR A 592 6.58 -5.81 -19.78
CA THR A 592 7.53 -5.65 -18.66
C THR A 592 8.56 -6.75 -18.74
N GLY A 593 9.83 -6.44 -18.46
CA GLY A 593 10.88 -7.46 -18.44
C GLY A 593 12.27 -6.85 -18.24
N LYS A 594 13.27 -7.71 -18.34
CA LYS A 594 14.69 -7.33 -18.20
C LYS A 594 15.40 -7.55 -19.53
N LEU A 595 16.08 -6.52 -20.03
CA LEU A 595 16.97 -6.65 -21.18
C LEU A 595 18.27 -7.38 -20.79
N ASN A 596 18.71 -7.20 -19.55
CA ASN A 596 19.86 -7.85 -18.92
C ASN A 596 19.80 -7.62 -17.40
N ALA A 597 20.77 -8.17 -16.66
CA ALA A 597 20.85 -8.04 -15.20
C ALA A 597 20.91 -6.61 -14.65
N LYS A 598 21.12 -5.60 -15.51
CA LYS A 598 21.22 -4.18 -15.11
C LYS A 598 20.09 -3.30 -15.64
N THR A 599 19.31 -3.81 -16.60
CA THR A 599 18.35 -2.97 -17.32
C THR A 599 16.96 -3.61 -17.28
N LYS A 600 16.04 -2.98 -16.58
CA LYS A 600 14.62 -3.31 -16.56
C LYS A 600 13.86 -2.35 -17.47
N ILE A 601 12.87 -2.86 -18.17
CA ILE A 601 12.00 -2.09 -19.04
C ILE A 601 10.53 -2.36 -18.70
N HIS A 602 9.74 -1.33 -18.77
CA HIS A 602 8.28 -1.41 -18.78
C HIS A 602 7.77 -0.39 -19.78
N GLY A 603 6.87 -0.79 -20.66
CA GLY A 603 6.31 0.15 -21.62
C GLY A 603 5.11 -0.43 -22.33
N GLY A 604 4.36 0.45 -22.98
CA GLY A 604 3.16 0.05 -23.68
C GLY A 604 2.56 1.16 -24.52
N ILE A 605 1.49 0.78 -25.16
CA ILE A 605 0.63 1.66 -25.97
C ILE A 605 -0.82 1.44 -25.56
N ALA A 606 -1.61 2.47 -25.55
CA ALA A 606 -3.06 2.42 -25.45
C ALA A 606 -3.70 3.25 -26.55
N GLY A 607 -4.92 2.92 -26.92
CA GLY A 607 -5.66 3.74 -27.87
C GLY A 607 -7.09 3.28 -28.02
N GLY A 608 -7.96 4.21 -28.27
CA GLY A 608 -9.39 4.02 -28.42
C GLY A 608 -10.17 5.30 -28.23
N ASP A 609 -11.41 5.16 -27.81
CA ASP A 609 -12.32 6.25 -27.56
C ASP A 609 -12.13 6.81 -26.13
N THR A 610 -12.17 8.12 -25.98
CA THR A 610 -12.21 8.80 -24.68
C THR A 610 -13.26 9.91 -24.65
N ILE A 611 -13.73 10.22 -23.45
CA ILE A 611 -14.65 11.34 -23.22
C ILE A 611 -13.84 12.53 -22.70
N ILE A 612 -13.97 13.68 -23.32
CA ILE A 612 -13.39 14.93 -22.83
C ILE A 612 -14.33 15.51 -21.76
N ARG A 613 -13.96 15.25 -20.50
CA ARG A 613 -14.81 15.44 -19.31
C ARG A 613 -14.80 16.86 -18.76
N TYR A 614 -13.77 17.65 -19.07
CA TYR A 614 -13.64 19.03 -18.57
C TYR A 614 -14.50 20.04 -19.35
N LEU A 615 -15.04 19.66 -20.52
CA LEU A 615 -15.94 20.51 -21.28
C LEU A 615 -17.32 20.63 -20.61
N ASP A 616 -17.99 21.76 -20.76
CA ASP A 616 -19.36 21.95 -20.26
C ASP A 616 -20.32 20.91 -20.88
N THR A 617 -20.22 20.69 -22.19
CA THR A 617 -20.83 19.55 -22.88
C THR A 617 -19.75 18.56 -23.24
N PRO A 618 -19.69 17.39 -22.59
CA PRO A 618 -18.68 16.39 -22.87
C PRO A 618 -18.75 15.90 -24.32
N GLU A 619 -17.58 15.59 -24.88
CA GLU A 619 -17.46 15.10 -26.25
C GLU A 619 -16.60 13.83 -26.30
N GLN A 620 -16.93 12.93 -27.24
CA GLN A 620 -16.12 11.73 -27.51
C GLN A 620 -15.08 12.05 -28.59
N THR A 621 -13.87 11.55 -28.37
CA THR A 621 -12.78 11.64 -29.36
C THR A 621 -11.91 10.39 -29.32
N ASP A 622 -11.12 10.21 -30.39
CA ASP A 622 -10.03 9.22 -30.37
C ASP A 622 -8.89 9.72 -29.46
N ALA A 623 -8.35 8.83 -28.66
CA ALA A 623 -7.15 9.10 -27.90
C ALA A 623 -6.13 7.96 -28.05
N TYR A 624 -4.84 8.29 -27.94
CA TYR A 624 -3.79 7.30 -27.84
C TYR A 624 -2.72 7.74 -26.84
N GLY A 625 -2.12 6.77 -26.21
CA GLY A 625 -1.05 6.96 -25.25
C GLY A 625 0.12 6.01 -25.49
N ILE A 626 1.32 6.48 -25.20
CA ILE A 626 2.55 5.68 -25.24
C ILE A 626 3.29 5.95 -23.94
N TRP A 627 3.70 4.89 -23.25
CA TRP A 627 4.56 5.05 -22.08
C TRP A 627 5.76 4.12 -22.16
N SER A 628 6.87 4.58 -21.62
CA SER A 628 8.09 3.81 -21.50
C SER A 628 8.80 4.18 -20.21
N TYR A 629 9.26 3.20 -19.49
CA TYR A 629 10.07 3.33 -18.30
C TYR A 629 11.26 2.41 -18.38
N VAL A 630 12.46 2.95 -18.19
CA VAL A 630 13.72 2.22 -18.20
C VAL A 630 14.43 2.48 -16.88
N GLU A 631 14.78 1.43 -16.19
CA GLU A 631 15.63 1.47 -15.00
C GLU A 631 16.98 0.84 -15.32
N TYR A 632 18.05 1.49 -14.88
CA TYR A 632 19.43 1.05 -15.13
C TYR A 632 20.25 1.06 -13.85
N LYS A 633 20.75 -0.12 -13.46
CA LYS A 633 21.71 -0.30 -12.37
C LYS A 633 23.11 0.04 -12.87
N ILE A 634 23.61 1.23 -12.51
CA ILE A 634 24.95 1.72 -12.89
C ILE A 634 26.01 0.87 -12.18
N SER A 635 25.84 0.70 -10.86
CA SER A 635 26.68 -0.11 -9.97
C SER A 635 25.83 -0.64 -8.81
N ASP A 636 26.43 -1.41 -7.90
CA ASP A 636 25.73 -1.86 -6.69
C ASP A 636 25.35 -0.71 -5.75
N GLN A 637 25.92 0.47 -5.93
CA GLN A 637 25.66 1.68 -5.13
C GLN A 637 24.82 2.72 -5.86
N ALA A 638 24.64 2.61 -7.18
CA ALA A 638 23.99 3.65 -7.96
C ALA A 638 23.02 3.07 -8.99
N SER A 639 21.85 3.69 -9.08
CA SER A 639 20.83 3.39 -10.07
C SER A 639 20.18 4.67 -10.60
N THR A 640 19.61 4.58 -11.78
CA THR A 640 18.87 5.66 -12.43
C THR A 640 17.69 5.11 -13.17
N GLY A 641 16.65 5.92 -13.32
CA GLY A 641 15.49 5.59 -14.14
C GLY A 641 15.01 6.78 -14.94
N ILE A 642 14.40 6.49 -16.06
CA ILE A 642 13.72 7.46 -16.91
C ILE A 642 12.39 6.89 -17.38
N GLY A 643 11.33 7.66 -17.21
CA GLY A 643 9.99 7.34 -17.68
C GLY A 643 9.43 8.48 -18.53
N ILE A 644 8.81 8.14 -19.64
CA ILE A 644 8.09 9.07 -20.50
C ILE A 644 6.68 8.53 -20.68
N GLN A 645 5.69 9.39 -20.50
CA GLN A 645 4.29 9.11 -20.79
C GLN A 645 3.78 10.20 -21.72
N TYR A 646 3.43 9.85 -22.95
CA TYR A 646 2.80 10.72 -23.93
C TYR A 646 1.33 10.37 -24.06
N GLU A 647 0.48 11.36 -24.18
CA GLU A 647 -0.95 11.23 -24.38
C GLU A 647 -1.41 12.26 -25.41
N ASP A 648 -2.29 11.85 -26.31
CA ASP A 648 -2.92 12.71 -27.33
C ASP A 648 -4.41 12.35 -27.39
N ALA A 649 -5.26 13.31 -27.06
CA ALA A 649 -6.69 13.27 -27.28
C ALA A 649 -7.00 14.24 -28.41
N LYS A 650 -7.09 13.71 -29.60
CA LYS A 650 -7.18 14.40 -30.89
C LYS A 650 -8.06 15.67 -30.86
N ASN A 651 -7.47 16.81 -31.24
CA ASN A 651 -8.05 18.15 -31.26
C ASN A 651 -8.29 18.79 -29.87
N TYR A 652 -8.00 18.13 -28.75
CA TYR A 652 -8.28 18.67 -27.41
C TYR A 652 -7.01 18.94 -26.62
N TYR A 653 -6.14 17.95 -26.50
CA TYR A 653 -4.85 18.12 -25.87
C TYR A 653 -3.86 17.05 -26.34
N ASP A 654 -2.60 17.40 -26.36
CA ASP A 654 -1.49 16.48 -26.47
C ASP A 654 -0.34 16.96 -25.60
N GLY A 655 0.48 16.02 -25.14
CA GLY A 655 1.63 16.36 -24.31
C GLY A 655 2.25 15.14 -23.65
N PHE A 656 3.32 15.37 -22.93
CA PHE A 656 4.03 14.30 -22.24
C PHE A 656 4.46 14.66 -20.82
N LEU A 657 4.63 13.63 -20.01
CA LEU A 657 5.28 13.69 -18.71
C LEU A 657 6.62 12.98 -18.79
N LEU A 658 7.69 13.64 -18.34
CA LEU A 658 8.99 13.06 -18.15
C LEU A 658 9.23 12.89 -16.65
N ASN A 659 9.60 11.69 -16.23
CA ASN A 659 10.04 11.38 -14.88
C ASN A 659 11.43 10.75 -14.95
N SER A 660 12.41 11.32 -14.26
CA SER A 660 13.75 10.76 -14.15
C SER A 660 14.24 10.84 -12.72
N TRP A 661 15.00 9.85 -12.32
CA TRP A 661 15.63 9.84 -11.01
C TRP A 661 17.04 9.24 -11.09
N TYR A 662 17.86 9.68 -10.17
CA TYR A 662 19.18 9.12 -9.90
C TYR A 662 19.32 8.92 -8.39
N THR A 663 19.81 7.76 -7.98
CA THR A 663 20.12 7.47 -6.57
C THR A 663 21.54 6.96 -6.46
N HIS A 664 22.28 7.48 -5.48
CA HIS A 664 23.59 6.99 -5.10
C HIS A 664 23.65 6.76 -3.59
N SER A 665 23.89 5.53 -3.18
CA SER A 665 24.05 5.14 -1.78
C SER A 665 25.52 5.02 -1.44
N PHE A 666 26.06 6.00 -0.72
CA PHE A 666 27.46 5.98 -0.23
C PHE A 666 27.65 4.88 0.82
N THR A 667 26.65 4.69 1.66
CA THR A 667 26.52 3.63 2.65
C THR A 667 25.04 3.25 2.76
N SER A 668 24.70 2.22 3.53
CA SER A 668 23.29 1.91 3.87
C SER A 668 22.57 3.03 4.66
N LYS A 669 23.33 4.01 5.18
CA LYS A 669 22.84 5.12 6.00
C LYS A 669 22.93 6.49 5.33
N LEU A 670 23.71 6.64 4.27
CA LEU A 670 23.94 7.92 3.58
C LEU A 670 23.69 7.74 2.09
N SER A 671 22.74 8.49 1.55
CA SER A 671 22.37 8.47 0.13
C SER A 671 22.08 9.86 -0.42
N LEU A 672 22.31 10.03 -1.71
CA LEU A 672 21.86 11.16 -2.52
C LEU A 672 20.81 10.65 -3.50
N ARG A 673 19.68 11.31 -3.54
CA ARG A 673 18.65 11.10 -4.58
C ARG A 673 18.44 12.41 -5.33
N THR A 674 18.29 12.35 -6.63
CA THR A 674 17.85 13.49 -7.45
C THR A 674 16.66 13.04 -8.27
N LYS A 675 15.54 13.75 -8.16
CA LYS A 675 14.32 13.56 -8.94
C LYS A 675 14.20 14.73 -9.91
N ILE A 676 13.86 14.45 -11.16
CA ILE A 676 13.67 15.44 -12.21
C ILE A 676 12.39 15.08 -12.94
N GLN A 677 11.45 16.01 -12.98
CA GLN A 677 10.17 15.83 -13.66
C GLN A 677 9.90 17.02 -14.59
N TYR A 678 9.24 16.76 -15.69
CA TYR A 678 8.73 17.78 -16.60
C TYR A 678 7.32 17.41 -17.02
N SER A 679 6.42 18.38 -16.99
CA SER A 679 5.08 18.28 -17.53
C SER A 679 4.94 19.23 -18.73
N ASP A 680 4.73 18.66 -19.91
CA ASP A 680 4.44 19.41 -21.13
C ASP A 680 3.04 20.06 -21.06
N PHE A 681 2.10 19.44 -20.32
CA PHE A 681 0.75 19.97 -20.12
C PHE A 681 0.72 21.29 -19.31
N SER A 682 1.66 21.47 -18.38
CA SER A 682 1.77 22.67 -17.55
C SER A 682 3.03 23.49 -17.82
N ASN A 683 3.88 23.04 -18.74
CA ASN A 683 5.17 23.67 -19.09
C ASN A 683 6.08 23.89 -17.87
N ASN A 684 6.10 22.95 -16.93
CA ASN A 684 6.83 23.08 -15.66
C ASN A 684 7.84 21.94 -15.46
N TRP A 685 9.02 22.33 -14.98
CA TRP A 685 10.03 21.44 -14.42
C TRP A 685 9.95 21.41 -12.91
N PHE A 686 10.22 20.25 -12.35
CA PHE A 686 10.48 20.05 -10.94
C PHE A 686 11.80 19.27 -10.74
N ILE A 687 12.72 19.82 -9.96
CA ILE A 687 14.02 19.22 -9.69
C ILE A 687 14.23 19.16 -8.18
N GLU A 688 14.47 17.97 -7.65
CA GLU A 688 14.63 17.69 -6.21
C GLU A 688 15.90 16.87 -5.95
N PRO A 689 17.08 17.49 -5.75
CA PRO A 689 18.21 16.82 -5.13
C PRO A 689 18.03 16.76 -3.61
N MET A 690 18.23 15.58 -3.03
CA MET A 690 18.09 15.34 -1.60
C MET A 690 19.19 14.44 -1.06
N LEU A 691 19.94 14.92 -0.07
CA LEU A 691 20.89 14.16 0.72
C LEU A 691 20.21 13.65 1.99
N THR A 692 20.30 12.35 2.23
CA THR A 692 19.71 11.70 3.39
C THR A 692 20.77 10.96 4.19
N TYR A 693 20.85 11.23 5.50
CA TYR A 693 21.60 10.44 6.46
C TYR A 693 20.63 9.85 7.48
N GLN A 694 20.45 8.53 7.48
CA GLN A 694 19.49 7.80 8.31
C GLN A 694 20.20 6.66 9.04
N PRO A 695 20.72 6.90 10.26
CA PRO A 695 21.42 5.89 11.03
C PRO A 695 20.55 4.76 11.57
N ASN A 696 19.25 4.99 11.80
CA ASN A 696 18.22 4.03 12.20
C ASN A 696 16.85 4.46 11.68
N ALA A 697 15.81 3.66 11.96
CA ALA A 697 14.45 3.88 11.48
C ALA A 697 13.86 5.27 11.86
N PHE A 698 14.20 5.80 13.04
CA PHE A 698 13.59 7.02 13.61
C PHE A 698 14.54 8.21 13.76
N SER A 699 15.81 8.06 13.39
CA SER A 699 16.78 9.17 13.38
C SER A 699 17.23 9.46 11.98
N ALA A 700 17.08 10.70 11.54
CA ALA A 700 17.43 11.09 10.17
C ALA A 700 17.82 12.59 10.08
N LEU A 701 18.70 12.88 9.13
CA LEU A 701 19.02 14.24 8.67
C LEU A 701 18.78 14.28 7.15
N TYR A 702 17.92 15.19 6.72
CA TYR A 702 17.66 15.46 5.32
C TYR A 702 18.12 16.88 4.99
N PHE A 703 18.72 17.02 3.83
CA PHE A 703 18.99 18.30 3.21
C PHE A 703 18.52 18.24 1.76
N GLY A 704 17.62 19.11 1.37
CA GLY A 704 17.01 19.09 0.04
C GLY A 704 16.77 20.48 -0.54
N ILE A 705 16.58 20.47 -1.85
CA ILE A 705 16.19 21.64 -2.64
C ILE A 705 15.02 21.19 -3.52
N ASN A 706 13.95 21.98 -3.55
CA ASN A 706 12.89 21.89 -4.53
C ASN A 706 13.00 23.09 -5.45
N GLU A 707 13.23 22.84 -6.72
CA GLU A 707 13.34 23.87 -7.76
C GLU A 707 12.21 23.71 -8.75
N PHE A 708 11.40 24.75 -8.93
CA PHE A 708 10.33 24.81 -9.92
C PHE A 708 10.73 25.81 -11.00
N LEU A 709 10.73 25.34 -12.25
CA LEU A 709 11.03 26.20 -13.41
C LEU A 709 9.87 26.15 -14.38
N SER A 710 9.54 27.27 -14.97
CA SER A 710 8.55 27.38 -16.04
C SER A 710 9.22 27.57 -17.40
N THR A 711 8.57 27.07 -18.45
CA THR A 711 9.00 27.26 -19.85
C THR A 711 7.87 27.93 -20.65
N GLU A 712 8.19 28.63 -21.75
CA GLU A 712 7.16 29.31 -22.55
C GLU A 712 6.56 28.40 -23.64
N ASP A 713 7.38 27.79 -24.49
CA ASP A 713 6.91 27.10 -25.70
C ASP A 713 7.29 25.61 -25.74
N ASN A 714 8.37 25.21 -25.10
CA ASN A 714 8.84 23.82 -25.09
C ASN A 714 9.79 23.58 -23.94
N MET A 715 10.13 22.33 -23.73
CA MET A 715 10.90 21.79 -22.61
C MET A 715 12.18 22.60 -22.25
N PHE A 716 12.79 23.30 -23.20
CA PHE A 716 14.05 24.01 -22.97
C PHE A 716 14.02 25.51 -23.37
N SER A 717 12.85 26.04 -23.77
CA SER A 717 12.73 27.43 -24.18
C SER A 717 12.48 28.35 -22.99
N ASN A 718 13.24 29.42 -22.89
CA ASN A 718 13.04 30.49 -21.91
C ASN A 718 12.76 29.99 -20.49
N LEU A 719 13.67 29.09 -19.98
CA LEU A 719 13.62 28.59 -18.62
C LEU A 719 13.68 29.75 -17.62
N THR A 720 12.63 29.91 -16.83
CA THR A 720 12.54 30.90 -15.77
C THR A 720 12.29 30.22 -14.44
N GLU A 721 13.00 30.66 -13.40
CA GLU A 721 12.74 30.19 -12.04
C GLU A 721 11.36 30.72 -11.60
N SER A 722 10.50 29.80 -11.13
CA SER A 722 9.20 30.15 -10.59
C SER A 722 9.17 30.08 -9.06
N GLU A 723 9.76 29.06 -8.47
CA GLU A 723 9.86 28.88 -7.02
C GLU A 723 11.10 28.04 -6.70
N ARG A 724 11.75 28.38 -5.58
CA ARG A 724 12.84 27.60 -4.98
C ARG A 724 12.59 27.41 -3.50
N GLN A 725 12.72 26.17 -3.01
CA GLN A 725 12.62 25.83 -1.61
C GLN A 725 13.89 25.11 -1.17
N LEU A 726 14.56 25.62 -0.15
CA LEU A 726 15.66 24.96 0.54
C LEU A 726 15.13 24.44 1.87
N PHE A 727 15.42 23.21 2.22
CA PHE A 727 15.01 22.67 3.51
C PHE A 727 16.07 21.78 4.15
N VAL A 728 16.08 21.82 5.48
CA VAL A 728 16.82 20.90 6.33
C VAL A 728 15.85 20.34 7.35
N LYS A 729 15.81 19.02 7.47
CA LYS A 729 15.06 18.34 8.54
C LYS A 729 16.00 17.47 9.35
N PHE A 730 15.94 17.65 10.65
CA PHE A 730 16.65 16.83 11.63
C PHE A 730 15.63 16.14 12.53
N GLN A 731 15.77 14.84 12.71
CA GLN A 731 14.96 14.01 13.60
C GLN A 731 15.87 13.06 14.37
N TYR A 732 15.61 12.86 15.64
CA TYR A 732 16.43 11.98 16.47
C TYR A 732 15.60 11.22 17.50
N LEU A 733 15.85 9.92 17.64
CA LEU A 733 15.24 9.05 18.64
C LEU A 733 16.11 9.05 19.92
N PHE A 734 15.47 9.36 21.06
CA PHE A 734 16.03 9.29 22.41
C PHE A 734 15.45 8.12 23.19
#